data_640931f73ce540c6dd3bab505ffad39a
#
_entry.id   640931f73ce540c6dd3bab505ffad39a
#
_cell.length_a   1.000
_cell.length_b   1.000
_cell.length_c   1.000
_cell.angle_alpha   90.00
_cell.angle_beta   90.00
_cell.angle_gamma   90.00
#
_symmetry.space_group_name_H-M   'P 1'
#
loop_
_entity.id
_entity.type
_entity.pdbx_description
1 polymer ?
#
loop_
_entity_poly.entity_id
_entity_poly.type
_entity_poly.pdbx_seq_one_letter_code
_entity_poly.pdbx_strand_id
1 'polypeptide(L)'
;MVKELFPGSLRFLFGSVILSVVLMVLFRSFFFFLYFDAKDGIPVADLAKAFYLGGKFDLRLALLIHLPLLLLSVLRWTNPLYAKFGRFLWFAWLLLSFATLLLFYIVDLGYYAYLEMRLDASVTRFLKNPLISGQMVLESYPVFTGTVAYLFALVVYYLLIRTLFRSIEHSSGTPRLVLRIPVAAFASLLFFIGILGKFSYYPLRWSEAFFSDHDFVSSLSLNPALFFTSTWKNRRVEYDIAAVREHYPEMARYLGVEKPDVDSLDFTRHEGGKEPSTDKPNVVLIFLESFAFYKSGLSGNPLDATPNFDRLAREGVLFERFYTPHGGTARSVFTAVTGLPDVETAITFRRVETSSRNPLVINQHTIINEFSDYQKIYFLGGSASWGQIRGLLARNIDDLTIYEEGSYESPRVDVWGISDLDLFKEACRELEVQQQPFFAVIQTAGNHKPYTIPEDNNGFKSREIPEKQALRYGFRSVAAYNSYRFMDHSIAYFMEQAKKQPFFDNTLFVFIGDHGLVRNAPHMYPAEEKLLFTRYHVPLVFYAPGMLQPAVYDKVASEVDLMPTIAGLTLPEYRNTTLGRDLFNPKFDDERYAFTIRHQYGPEIGLIGRDYVYRRKADGSGRRLHSVWSETPEKNLLRENPEKAESLETLLQAYYETIKYMRFHNPKL
;
A
#
# COMPACT_ATOMS: atom_id res chain seq x y z
N MET A 1 33.68 -13.46 34.67
CA MET A 1 32.62 -12.43 34.74
C MET A 1 31.40 -12.73 33.89
N VAL A 2 31.44 -12.93 32.55
CA VAL A 2 30.26 -13.27 31.72
C VAL A 2 29.70 -14.67 32.07
N LYS A 3 30.53 -15.66 32.40
CA LYS A 3 30.14 -17.04 32.76
C LYS A 3 29.34 -17.13 34.04
N GLU A 4 29.48 -16.17 34.95
CA GLU A 4 28.80 -16.10 36.25
C GLU A 4 27.52 -15.28 36.21
N LEU A 5 27.38 -14.39 35.20
CA LEU A 5 26.23 -13.53 35.01
C LEU A 5 25.11 -14.21 34.20
N PHE A 6 25.45 -14.97 33.14
CA PHE A 6 24.46 -15.54 32.24
C PHE A 6 24.30 -17.06 32.47
N PRO A 7 23.05 -17.56 32.67
CA PRO A 7 22.76 -18.99 32.67
C PRO A 7 23.26 -19.68 31.41
N GLY A 8 23.80 -20.91 31.55
CA GLY A 8 24.31 -21.66 30.41
C GLY A 8 23.27 -21.90 29.31
N SER A 9 21.99 -22.09 29.69
CA SER A 9 20.89 -22.22 28.70
C SER A 9 20.69 -20.97 27.87
N LEU A 10 20.79 -19.78 28.44
CA LEU A 10 20.70 -18.53 27.69
C LEU A 10 21.94 -18.33 26.78
N ARG A 11 23.13 -18.73 27.26
CA ARG A 11 24.34 -18.68 26.41
C ARG A 11 24.22 -19.60 25.21
N PHE A 12 23.66 -20.81 25.39
CA PHE A 12 23.37 -21.70 24.29
C PHE A 12 22.30 -21.16 23.36
N LEU A 13 21.24 -20.57 23.90
CA LEU A 13 20.17 -19.93 23.13
C LEU A 13 20.75 -18.80 22.26
N PHE A 14 21.48 -17.84 22.83
CA PHE A 14 22.06 -16.74 22.06
C PHE A 14 23.12 -17.20 21.05
N GLY A 15 23.94 -18.19 21.43
CA GLY A 15 24.89 -18.81 20.52
C GLY A 15 24.22 -19.47 19.30
N SER A 16 23.11 -20.15 19.54
CA SER A 16 22.33 -20.76 18.43
C SER A 16 21.57 -19.73 17.59
N VAL A 17 21.11 -18.61 18.17
CA VAL A 17 20.58 -17.45 17.41
C VAL A 17 21.66 -16.88 16.50
N ILE A 18 22.86 -16.60 17.04
CA ILE A 18 23.98 -16.07 16.24
C ILE A 18 24.35 -17.03 15.11
N LEU A 19 24.44 -18.33 15.39
CA LEU A 19 24.72 -19.35 14.37
C LEU A 19 23.65 -19.32 13.26
N SER A 20 22.37 -19.24 13.62
CA SER A 20 21.27 -19.17 12.65
C SER A 20 21.35 -17.90 11.79
N VAL A 21 21.64 -16.74 12.39
CA VAL A 21 21.82 -15.47 11.64
C VAL A 21 23.02 -15.57 10.69
N VAL A 22 24.16 -16.08 11.15
CA VAL A 22 25.37 -16.24 10.30
C VAL A 22 25.04 -17.12 9.10
N LEU A 23 24.33 -18.24 9.29
CA LEU A 23 23.95 -19.12 8.20
C LEU A 23 23.00 -18.44 7.21
N MET A 24 22.02 -17.70 7.68
CA MET A 24 21.10 -16.94 6.80
C MET A 24 21.83 -15.84 6.02
N VAL A 25 22.78 -15.14 6.63
CA VAL A 25 23.62 -14.17 5.95
C VAL A 25 24.51 -14.83 4.90
N LEU A 26 25.05 -16.01 5.17
CA LEU A 26 25.78 -16.80 4.16
C LEU A 26 24.90 -17.19 2.98
N PHE A 27 23.66 -17.63 3.21
CA PHE A 27 22.71 -17.89 2.14
C PHE A 27 22.37 -16.63 1.33
N ARG A 28 22.22 -15.48 1.99
CA ARG A 28 22.02 -14.19 1.32
C ARG A 28 23.23 -13.79 0.48
N SER A 29 24.42 -13.98 1.00
CA SER A 29 25.67 -13.76 0.24
C SER A 29 25.77 -14.69 -0.95
N PHE A 30 25.39 -15.97 -0.79
CA PHE A 30 25.35 -16.93 -1.89
C PHE A 30 24.31 -16.52 -2.95
N PHE A 31 23.12 -16.07 -2.55
CA PHE A 31 22.12 -15.50 -3.47
C PHE A 31 22.70 -14.31 -4.24
N PHE A 32 23.39 -13.38 -3.55
CA PHE A 32 24.04 -12.25 -4.18
C PHE A 32 25.05 -12.70 -5.24
N PHE A 33 25.94 -13.62 -4.93
CA PHE A 33 26.94 -14.10 -5.89
C PHE A 33 26.36 -14.87 -7.09
N LEU A 34 25.20 -15.48 -6.93
CA LEU A 34 24.54 -16.21 -8.03
C LEU A 34 23.82 -15.30 -9.02
N TYR A 35 23.22 -14.21 -8.55
CA TYR A 35 22.26 -13.42 -9.32
C TYR A 35 22.64 -11.95 -9.51
N PHE A 36 23.71 -11.48 -8.89
CA PHE A 36 24.18 -10.12 -9.09
C PHE A 36 24.87 -9.98 -10.44
N ASP A 37 24.38 -9.06 -11.28
CA ASP A 37 25.09 -8.62 -12.49
C ASP A 37 25.63 -7.19 -12.27
N ALA A 38 26.94 -7.02 -12.45
CA ALA A 38 27.57 -5.72 -12.33
C ALA A 38 27.15 -4.73 -13.42
N LYS A 39 26.53 -5.21 -14.50
CA LYS A 39 26.00 -4.38 -15.60
C LYS A 39 24.72 -3.63 -15.21
N ASP A 40 24.02 -4.07 -14.17
CA ASP A 40 22.78 -3.43 -13.71
C ASP A 40 23.02 -2.05 -13.11
N GLY A 41 24.27 -1.63 -12.89
CA GLY A 41 24.61 -0.30 -12.41
C GLY A 41 24.13 0.03 -10.99
N ILE A 42 23.81 -1.00 -10.20
CA ILE A 42 23.23 -0.85 -8.86
C ILE A 42 24.18 -0.07 -7.92
N PRO A 43 23.72 1.01 -7.28
CA PRO A 43 24.53 1.77 -6.32
C PRO A 43 25.02 0.90 -5.15
N VAL A 44 26.29 1.04 -4.78
CA VAL A 44 26.87 0.31 -3.63
C VAL A 44 26.13 0.62 -2.33
N ALA A 45 25.62 1.84 -2.17
CA ALA A 45 24.81 2.24 -1.02
C ALA A 45 23.52 1.40 -0.90
N ASP A 46 22.87 1.11 -2.02
CA ASP A 46 21.66 0.28 -2.06
C ASP A 46 21.96 -1.17 -1.73
N LEU A 47 23.03 -1.73 -2.25
CA LEU A 47 23.51 -3.06 -1.87
C LEU A 47 23.82 -3.15 -0.37
N ALA A 48 24.54 -2.16 0.18
CA ALA A 48 24.83 -2.12 1.60
C ALA A 48 23.56 -2.03 2.46
N LYS A 49 22.61 -1.20 2.06
CA LYS A 49 21.30 -1.07 2.71
C LYS A 49 20.49 -2.37 2.60
N ALA A 50 20.54 -3.08 1.46
CA ALA A 50 19.90 -4.38 1.27
C ALA A 50 20.45 -5.45 2.22
N PHE A 51 21.77 -5.54 2.38
CA PHE A 51 22.38 -6.44 3.36
C PHE A 51 22.01 -6.07 4.80
N TYR A 52 21.99 -4.77 5.14
CA TYR A 52 21.59 -4.29 6.45
C TYR A 52 20.15 -4.66 6.80
N LEU A 53 19.21 -4.35 5.91
CA LEU A 53 17.79 -4.70 6.10
C LEU A 53 17.58 -6.21 6.10
N GLY A 54 18.26 -6.92 5.20
CA GLY A 54 18.21 -8.37 5.12
C GLY A 54 18.70 -9.03 6.41
N GLY A 55 19.81 -8.54 6.98
CA GLY A 55 20.31 -9.00 8.27
C GLY A 55 19.31 -8.78 9.42
N LYS A 56 18.54 -7.67 9.38
CA LYS A 56 17.45 -7.44 10.33
C LYS A 56 16.31 -8.45 10.17
N PHE A 57 15.92 -8.79 8.95
CA PHE A 57 14.93 -9.84 8.69
C PHE A 57 15.44 -11.20 9.14
N ASP A 58 16.70 -11.52 8.87
CA ASP A 58 17.32 -12.79 9.30
C ASP A 58 17.38 -12.90 10.83
N LEU A 59 17.78 -11.83 11.52
CA LEU A 59 17.76 -11.76 12.99
C LEU A 59 16.34 -11.93 13.52
N ARG A 60 15.36 -11.26 12.95
CA ARG A 60 13.95 -11.40 13.35
C ARG A 60 13.47 -12.84 13.23
N LEU A 61 13.77 -13.50 12.10
CA LEU A 61 13.38 -14.91 11.90
C LEU A 61 14.09 -15.81 12.87
N ALA A 62 15.40 -15.63 13.09
CA ALA A 62 16.16 -16.38 14.06
C ALA A 62 15.55 -16.27 15.46
N LEU A 63 15.21 -15.04 15.90
CA LEU A 63 14.58 -14.82 17.21
C LEU A 63 13.20 -15.47 17.31
N LEU A 64 12.38 -15.41 16.25
CA LEU A 64 11.08 -16.09 16.21
C LEU A 64 11.20 -17.61 16.34
N ILE A 65 12.17 -18.22 15.65
CA ILE A 65 12.46 -19.66 15.74
C ILE A 65 12.91 -20.03 17.17
N HIS A 66 13.69 -19.18 17.82
CA HIS A 66 14.24 -19.45 19.15
C HIS A 66 13.31 -19.01 20.30
N LEU A 67 12.23 -18.28 20.02
CA LEU A 67 11.28 -17.81 21.04
C LEU A 67 10.67 -18.96 21.88
N PRO A 68 10.23 -20.09 21.30
CA PRO A 68 9.77 -21.23 22.09
C PRO A 68 10.85 -21.77 23.06
N LEU A 69 12.11 -21.79 22.62
CA LEU A 69 13.22 -22.26 23.45
C LEU A 69 13.53 -21.28 24.57
N LEU A 70 13.40 -19.97 24.36
CA LEU A 70 13.51 -18.97 25.42
C LEU A 70 12.47 -19.23 26.52
N LEU A 71 11.20 -19.42 26.13
CA LEU A 71 10.10 -19.70 27.08
C LEU A 71 10.31 -21.02 27.84
N LEU A 72 10.73 -22.07 27.15
CA LEU A 72 10.99 -23.36 27.71
C LEU A 72 12.25 -23.42 28.59
N SER A 73 13.20 -22.48 28.40
CA SER A 73 14.45 -22.45 29.19
C SER A 73 14.22 -22.26 30.70
N VAL A 74 13.08 -21.71 31.08
CA VAL A 74 12.69 -21.45 32.47
C VAL A 74 12.37 -22.75 33.22
N LEU A 75 11.83 -23.76 32.55
CA LEU A 75 11.42 -25.01 33.14
C LEU A 75 12.59 -25.99 33.24
N ARG A 76 12.80 -26.60 34.43
CA ARG A 76 13.97 -27.46 34.67
C ARG A 76 14.00 -28.69 33.75
N TRP A 77 12.85 -29.29 33.45
CA TRP A 77 12.75 -30.52 32.68
C TRP A 77 12.88 -30.29 31.16
N THR A 78 12.65 -29.10 30.68
CA THR A 78 12.88 -28.69 29.28
C THR A 78 14.22 -27.97 29.04
N ASN A 79 14.95 -27.67 30.10
CA ASN A 79 16.26 -27.03 30.00
C ASN A 79 17.32 -28.04 29.55
N PRO A 80 18.06 -27.77 28.44
CA PRO A 80 18.98 -28.74 27.83
C PRO A 80 20.19 -29.08 28.68
N LEU A 81 20.54 -28.25 29.67
CA LEU A 81 21.67 -28.47 30.56
C LEU A 81 21.29 -29.37 31.76
N TYR A 82 20.02 -29.41 32.13
CA TYR A 82 19.57 -30.15 33.35
C TYR A 82 18.81 -31.42 33.03
N ALA A 83 18.23 -31.57 31.84
CA ALA A 83 17.42 -32.72 31.48
C ALA A 83 17.79 -33.28 30.09
N LYS A 84 17.91 -34.61 30.00
CA LYS A 84 18.13 -35.31 28.71
C LYS A 84 16.98 -35.03 27.73
N PHE A 85 15.74 -35.00 28.23
CA PHE A 85 14.56 -34.67 27.44
C PHE A 85 14.64 -33.24 26.88
N GLY A 86 15.01 -32.27 27.72
CA GLY A 86 15.20 -30.89 27.28
C GLY A 86 16.28 -30.78 26.19
N ARG A 87 17.40 -31.49 26.33
CA ARG A 87 18.45 -31.59 25.35
C ARG A 87 17.91 -32.12 24.00
N PHE A 88 17.22 -33.26 24.05
CA PHE A 88 16.60 -33.85 22.86
C PHE A 88 15.62 -32.86 22.18
N LEU A 89 14.74 -32.23 22.97
CA LEU A 89 13.75 -31.27 22.47
C LEU A 89 14.41 -30.08 21.74
N TRP A 90 15.44 -29.49 22.35
CA TRP A 90 16.13 -28.35 21.74
C TRP A 90 16.88 -28.74 20.47
N PHE A 91 17.61 -29.84 20.47
CA PHE A 91 18.31 -30.31 19.29
C PHE A 91 17.35 -30.69 18.16
N ALA A 92 16.27 -31.38 18.45
CA ALA A 92 15.25 -31.76 17.50
C ALA A 92 14.58 -30.51 16.90
N TRP A 93 14.22 -29.53 17.74
CA TRP A 93 13.62 -28.26 17.29
C TRP A 93 14.57 -27.45 16.39
N LEU A 94 15.82 -27.27 16.81
CA LEU A 94 16.81 -26.53 16.04
C LEU A 94 17.13 -27.22 14.71
N LEU A 95 17.27 -28.54 14.70
CA LEU A 95 17.53 -29.31 13.48
C LEU A 95 16.33 -29.25 12.52
N LEU A 96 15.11 -29.42 13.03
CA LEU A 96 13.88 -29.33 12.23
C LEU A 96 13.71 -27.92 11.65
N SER A 97 13.94 -26.88 12.45
CA SER A 97 13.86 -25.49 12.01
C SER A 97 14.89 -25.19 10.93
N PHE A 98 16.14 -25.66 11.09
CA PHE A 98 17.16 -25.47 10.07
C PHE A 98 16.86 -26.28 8.81
N ALA A 99 16.38 -27.51 8.93
CA ALA A 99 15.96 -28.33 7.78
C ALA A 99 14.87 -27.62 6.96
N THR A 100 13.87 -27.09 7.64
CA THR A 100 12.78 -26.31 7.00
C THR A 100 13.33 -25.05 6.32
N LEU A 101 14.17 -24.27 7.01
CA LEU A 101 14.79 -23.07 6.44
C LEU A 101 15.65 -23.39 5.21
N LEU A 102 16.48 -24.41 5.29
CA LEU A 102 17.34 -24.82 4.19
C LEU A 102 16.51 -25.22 2.96
N LEU A 103 15.39 -25.92 3.16
CA LEU A 103 14.46 -26.25 2.10
C LEU A 103 13.85 -24.98 1.48
N PHE A 104 13.43 -24.00 2.29
CA PHE A 104 12.96 -22.71 1.81
C PHE A 104 14.01 -22.00 0.94
N TYR A 105 15.27 -21.97 1.36
CA TYR A 105 16.35 -21.34 0.60
C TYR A 105 16.64 -22.05 -0.70
N ILE A 106 16.66 -23.40 -0.72
CA ILE A 106 16.89 -24.18 -1.94
C ILE A 106 15.76 -23.94 -2.95
N VAL A 107 14.50 -24.01 -2.49
CA VAL A 107 13.34 -23.76 -3.37
C VAL A 107 13.33 -22.33 -3.87
N ASP A 108 13.67 -21.35 -3.00
CA ASP A 108 13.75 -19.95 -3.35
C ASP A 108 14.79 -19.65 -4.43
N LEU A 109 15.96 -20.27 -4.38
CA LEU A 109 16.97 -20.13 -5.43
C LEU A 109 16.44 -20.61 -6.79
N GLY A 110 15.82 -21.79 -6.84
CA GLY A 110 15.22 -22.30 -8.07
C GLY A 110 14.06 -21.45 -8.57
N TYR A 111 13.24 -20.95 -7.64
CA TYR A 111 12.10 -20.08 -7.95
C TYR A 111 12.57 -18.74 -8.52
N TYR A 112 13.61 -18.15 -7.93
CA TYR A 112 14.19 -16.90 -8.41
C TYR A 112 14.85 -17.04 -9.78
N ALA A 113 15.54 -18.15 -10.02
CA ALA A 113 16.16 -18.44 -11.34
C ALA A 113 15.13 -18.50 -12.48
N TYR A 114 13.86 -18.84 -12.17
CA TYR A 114 12.80 -18.99 -13.16
C TYR A 114 11.91 -17.75 -13.29
N LEU A 115 11.59 -17.08 -12.17
CA LEU A 115 10.60 -15.99 -12.13
C LEU A 115 11.20 -14.63 -11.73
N GLU A 116 12.49 -14.56 -11.40
CA GLU A 116 13.19 -13.36 -10.91
C GLU A 116 12.51 -12.73 -9.68
N MET A 117 11.77 -13.54 -8.92
CA MET A 117 11.04 -13.16 -7.72
C MET A 117 11.40 -14.06 -6.55
N ARG A 118 11.39 -13.50 -5.33
CA ARG A 118 11.56 -14.32 -4.10
C ARG A 118 10.36 -15.25 -3.93
N LEU A 119 10.64 -16.40 -3.32
CA LEU A 119 9.63 -17.42 -3.02
C LEU A 119 8.45 -16.82 -2.26
N ASP A 120 7.28 -16.88 -2.85
CA ASP A 120 6.02 -16.45 -2.27
C ASP A 120 4.97 -17.57 -2.26
N ALA A 121 3.81 -17.30 -1.68
CA ALA A 121 2.77 -18.32 -1.53
C ALA A 121 2.11 -18.73 -2.86
N SER A 122 2.38 -18.06 -3.99
CA SER A 122 1.88 -18.47 -5.30
C SER A 122 2.46 -19.79 -5.76
N VAL A 123 3.64 -20.18 -5.23
CA VAL A 123 4.26 -21.50 -5.47
C VAL A 123 3.29 -22.66 -5.13
N THR A 124 2.33 -22.45 -4.23
CA THR A 124 1.32 -23.47 -3.90
C THR A 124 0.42 -23.82 -5.09
N ARG A 125 0.41 -23.02 -6.16
CA ARG A 125 -0.30 -23.33 -7.42
C ARG A 125 0.28 -24.57 -8.10
N PHE A 126 1.58 -24.76 -8.01
CA PHE A 126 2.26 -25.95 -8.55
C PHE A 126 1.88 -27.24 -7.83
N LEU A 127 1.37 -27.13 -6.58
CA LEU A 127 0.87 -28.27 -5.82
C LEU A 127 -0.51 -28.78 -6.28
N LYS A 128 -1.20 -28.04 -7.16
CA LYS A 128 -2.49 -28.48 -7.73
C LYS A 128 -2.32 -29.73 -8.62
N ASN A 129 -1.17 -29.85 -9.32
CA ASN A 129 -0.82 -30.97 -10.16
C ASN A 129 0.55 -31.54 -9.73
N PRO A 130 0.64 -32.22 -8.58
CA PRO A 130 1.92 -32.56 -7.96
C PRO A 130 2.78 -33.54 -8.80
N LEU A 131 2.17 -34.40 -9.62
CA LEU A 131 2.90 -35.32 -10.49
C LEU A 131 3.62 -34.59 -11.61
N ILE A 132 2.94 -33.66 -12.29
CA ILE A 132 3.53 -32.85 -13.38
C ILE A 132 4.61 -31.94 -12.81
N SER A 133 4.33 -31.27 -11.71
CA SER A 133 5.30 -30.39 -11.06
C SER A 133 6.51 -31.15 -10.52
N GLY A 134 6.30 -32.34 -9.97
CA GLY A 134 7.38 -33.21 -9.52
C GLY A 134 8.27 -33.67 -10.67
N GLN A 135 7.69 -34.06 -11.81
CA GLN A 135 8.44 -34.43 -13.00
C GLN A 135 9.25 -33.24 -13.54
N MET A 136 8.64 -32.06 -13.63
CA MET A 136 9.33 -30.83 -14.06
C MET A 136 10.55 -30.53 -13.16
N VAL A 137 10.40 -30.67 -11.84
CA VAL A 137 11.51 -30.46 -10.90
C VAL A 137 12.63 -31.50 -11.11
N LEU A 138 12.30 -32.78 -11.31
CA LEU A 138 13.27 -33.84 -11.55
C LEU A 138 14.02 -33.66 -12.86
N GLU A 139 13.36 -33.16 -13.91
CA GLU A 139 13.96 -32.92 -15.23
C GLU A 139 14.78 -31.63 -15.28
N SER A 140 14.37 -30.58 -14.54
CA SER A 140 14.98 -29.25 -14.63
C SER A 140 16.09 -28.99 -13.60
N TYR A 141 16.12 -29.73 -12.50
CA TYR A 141 17.05 -29.50 -11.39
C TYR A 141 17.84 -30.78 -11.02
N PRO A 142 19.10 -30.66 -10.56
CA PRO A 142 19.92 -31.79 -10.14
C PRO A 142 19.48 -32.28 -8.73
N VAL A 143 18.25 -32.83 -8.63
CA VAL A 143 17.61 -33.21 -7.38
C VAL A 143 18.44 -34.16 -6.53
N PHE A 144 19.11 -35.13 -7.15
CA PHE A 144 19.97 -36.09 -6.42
C PHE A 144 21.12 -35.36 -5.71
N THR A 145 21.88 -34.54 -6.44
CA THR A 145 23.01 -33.78 -5.89
C THR A 145 22.52 -32.79 -4.83
N GLY A 146 21.39 -32.13 -5.08
CA GLY A 146 20.73 -31.22 -4.14
C GLY A 146 20.33 -31.93 -2.83
N THR A 147 19.79 -33.15 -2.93
CA THR A 147 19.42 -33.95 -1.75
C THR A 147 20.66 -34.36 -0.92
N VAL A 148 21.73 -34.77 -1.58
CA VAL A 148 23.00 -35.11 -0.92
C VAL A 148 23.56 -33.87 -0.18
N ALA A 149 23.59 -32.73 -0.85
CA ALA A 149 24.06 -31.46 -0.28
C ALA A 149 23.18 -31.02 0.91
N TYR A 150 21.86 -31.18 0.78
CA TYR A 150 20.91 -30.90 1.86
C TYR A 150 21.18 -31.76 3.11
N LEU A 151 21.31 -33.08 2.94
CA LEU A 151 21.60 -33.99 4.05
C LEU A 151 22.98 -33.72 4.68
N PHE A 152 23.98 -33.43 3.87
CA PHE A 152 25.29 -33.03 4.34
C PHE A 152 25.24 -31.75 5.20
N ALA A 153 24.50 -30.73 4.74
CA ALA A 153 24.32 -29.48 5.48
C ALA A 153 23.63 -29.70 6.83
N LEU A 154 22.65 -30.63 6.91
CA LEU A 154 22.01 -31.00 8.19
C LEU A 154 22.99 -31.63 9.15
N VAL A 155 23.88 -32.54 8.67
CA VAL A 155 24.93 -33.15 9.49
C VAL A 155 25.90 -32.09 10.00
N VAL A 156 26.35 -31.19 9.15
CA VAL A 156 27.24 -30.08 9.52
C VAL A 156 26.58 -29.20 10.59
N TYR A 157 25.32 -28.81 10.38
CA TYR A 157 24.57 -28.00 11.35
C TYR A 157 24.42 -28.70 12.70
N TYR A 158 24.10 -30.00 12.71
CA TYR A 158 24.03 -30.79 13.92
C TYR A 158 25.37 -30.80 14.67
N LEU A 159 26.50 -30.98 13.95
CA LEU A 159 27.84 -30.94 14.54
C LEU A 159 28.18 -29.57 15.14
N LEU A 160 27.78 -28.49 14.46
CA LEU A 160 27.98 -27.11 14.95
C LEU A 160 27.19 -26.86 16.26
N ILE A 161 25.90 -27.23 16.28
CA ILE A 161 25.07 -27.11 17.50
C ILE A 161 25.65 -27.96 18.64
N ARG A 162 26.06 -29.16 18.32
CA ARG A 162 26.64 -30.10 19.32
C ARG A 162 27.94 -29.53 19.90
N THR A 163 28.79 -28.97 19.07
CA THR A 163 30.07 -28.34 19.49
C THR A 163 29.79 -27.12 20.35
N LEU A 164 28.87 -26.24 19.91
CA LEU A 164 28.43 -25.10 20.69
C LEU A 164 27.87 -25.50 22.05
N PHE A 165 27.00 -26.52 22.08
CA PHE A 165 26.42 -27.04 23.33
C PHE A 165 27.51 -27.54 24.27
N ARG A 166 28.45 -28.37 23.78
CA ARG A 166 29.54 -28.95 24.59
C ARG A 166 30.45 -27.85 25.16
N SER A 167 30.80 -26.85 24.40
CA SER A 167 31.64 -25.73 24.86
C SER A 167 30.99 -24.98 26.04
N ILE A 168 29.66 -24.92 26.05
CA ILE A 168 28.89 -24.23 27.09
C ILE A 168 28.67 -25.17 28.27
N GLU A 169 28.33 -26.46 28.07
CA GLU A 169 28.12 -27.45 29.11
C GLU A 169 29.35 -27.55 30.04
N HIS A 170 30.56 -27.59 29.49
CA HIS A 170 31.83 -27.64 30.23
C HIS A 170 32.17 -26.33 30.96
N SER A 171 31.58 -25.21 30.53
CA SER A 171 31.90 -23.87 31.05
C SER A 171 30.80 -23.27 31.93
N SER A 172 29.75 -24.05 32.24
CA SER A 172 28.56 -23.53 32.94
C SER A 172 28.76 -23.50 34.46
N GLY A 173 28.91 -22.28 34.99
CA GLY A 173 28.68 -22.00 36.41
C GLY A 173 27.19 -21.81 36.71
N THR A 174 26.80 -22.00 37.98
CA THR A 174 25.45 -21.66 38.44
C THR A 174 25.39 -20.19 38.80
N PRO A 175 24.67 -19.34 38.06
CA PRO A 175 24.54 -17.92 38.40
C PRO A 175 23.81 -17.78 39.75
N ARG A 176 24.16 -16.70 40.49
CA ARG A 176 23.48 -16.33 41.73
C ARG A 176 21.97 -16.21 41.49
N LEU A 177 21.16 -16.75 42.38
CA LEU A 177 19.70 -16.80 42.24
C LEU A 177 19.08 -15.41 41.99
N VAL A 178 19.62 -14.38 42.64
CA VAL A 178 19.20 -12.97 42.55
C VAL A 178 19.39 -12.39 41.14
N LEU A 179 20.34 -12.88 40.33
CA LEU A 179 20.60 -12.39 39.00
C LEU A 179 19.78 -13.08 37.91
N ARG A 180 19.12 -14.19 38.20
CA ARG A 180 18.37 -14.97 37.19
C ARG A 180 17.19 -14.21 36.60
N ILE A 181 16.40 -13.53 37.46
CA ILE A 181 15.21 -12.79 37.02
C ILE A 181 15.58 -11.58 36.15
N PRO A 182 16.49 -10.66 36.59
CA PRO A 182 16.85 -9.50 35.74
C PRO A 182 17.53 -9.93 34.44
N VAL A 183 18.34 -11.00 34.43
CA VAL A 183 18.95 -11.51 33.19
C VAL A 183 17.92 -12.12 32.24
N ALA A 184 16.95 -12.86 32.76
CA ALA A 184 15.86 -13.37 31.93
C ALA A 184 14.96 -12.26 31.38
N ALA A 185 14.65 -11.26 32.18
CA ALA A 185 13.90 -10.07 31.74
C ALA A 185 14.67 -9.30 30.65
N PHE A 186 15.97 -9.10 30.82
CA PHE A 186 16.82 -8.45 29.82
C PHE A 186 16.91 -9.25 28.53
N ALA A 187 17.07 -10.58 28.60
CA ALA A 187 17.05 -11.45 27.44
C ALA A 187 15.69 -11.38 26.69
N SER A 188 14.58 -11.38 27.43
CA SER A 188 13.25 -11.24 26.85
C SER A 188 13.04 -9.89 26.17
N LEU A 189 13.57 -8.81 26.78
CA LEU A 189 13.53 -7.47 26.17
C LEU A 189 14.34 -7.41 24.87
N LEU A 190 15.54 -8.01 24.85
CA LEU A 190 16.36 -8.09 23.62
C LEU A 190 15.65 -8.89 22.52
N PHE A 191 14.98 -9.99 22.85
CA PHE A 191 14.17 -10.75 21.91
C PHE A 191 13.02 -9.90 21.37
N PHE A 192 12.30 -9.20 22.23
CA PHE A 192 11.20 -8.33 21.83
C PHE A 192 11.66 -7.22 20.87
N ILE A 193 12.75 -6.50 21.21
CA ILE A 193 13.33 -5.45 20.36
C ILE A 193 13.79 -6.03 19.02
N GLY A 194 14.50 -7.16 19.04
CA GLY A 194 14.97 -7.80 17.80
C GLY A 194 13.83 -8.31 16.92
N ILE A 195 12.73 -8.80 17.48
CA ILE A 195 11.54 -9.21 16.74
C ILE A 195 10.83 -7.99 16.15
N LEU A 196 10.78 -6.84 16.83
CA LEU A 196 10.27 -5.59 16.24
C LEU A 196 11.14 -5.13 15.07
N GLY A 197 12.45 -5.30 15.15
CA GLY A 197 13.42 -5.04 14.08
C GLY A 197 13.75 -3.58 13.84
N LYS A 198 13.02 -2.63 14.45
CA LYS A 198 13.31 -1.19 14.44
C LYS A 198 12.66 -0.48 15.62
N PHE A 199 13.25 0.65 16.01
CA PHE A 199 12.70 1.55 17.02
C PHE A 199 11.79 2.57 16.37
N SER A 200 10.57 2.14 16.03
CA SER A 200 9.54 2.99 15.44
C SER A 200 8.16 2.46 15.83
N TYR A 201 7.13 3.26 15.62
CA TYR A 201 5.74 2.86 15.89
C TYR A 201 5.33 1.60 15.11
N TYR A 202 5.86 1.41 13.90
CA TYR A 202 5.62 0.23 13.07
C TYR A 202 6.81 -0.73 13.14
N PRO A 203 6.55 -2.03 13.38
CA PRO A 203 7.62 -3.04 13.31
C PRO A 203 8.16 -3.17 11.88
N LEU A 204 9.34 -3.75 11.74
CA LEU A 204 9.92 -4.08 10.43
C LEU A 204 8.93 -4.92 9.60
N ARG A 205 8.63 -4.50 8.36
CA ARG A 205 7.69 -5.16 7.45
C ARG A 205 8.35 -5.42 6.11
N TRP A 206 7.82 -6.38 5.33
CA TRP A 206 8.31 -6.69 4.00
C TRP A 206 8.41 -5.45 3.08
N SER A 207 7.50 -4.49 3.20
CA SER A 207 7.49 -3.26 2.41
C SER A 207 8.74 -2.37 2.61
N GLU A 208 9.48 -2.54 3.71
CA GLU A 208 10.74 -1.83 3.94
C GLU A 208 11.87 -2.30 3.00
N ALA A 209 11.72 -3.49 2.41
CA ALA A 209 12.67 -4.01 1.45
C ALA A 209 12.60 -3.28 0.09
N PHE A 210 11.48 -2.61 -0.20
CA PHE A 210 11.25 -1.87 -1.42
C PHE A 210 11.67 -0.41 -1.21
N PHE A 211 12.91 -0.11 -1.47
CA PHE A 211 13.50 1.23 -1.28
C PHE A 211 14.44 1.64 -2.42
N SER A 212 14.58 0.82 -3.42
CA SER A 212 15.36 1.03 -4.63
C SER A 212 14.54 0.57 -5.83
N ASP A 213 14.78 1.15 -6.97
CA ASP A 213 14.10 0.81 -8.24
C ASP A 213 14.56 -0.54 -8.80
N HIS A 214 15.70 -1.03 -8.31
CA HIS A 214 16.22 -2.34 -8.71
C HIS A 214 15.52 -3.48 -7.97
N ASP A 215 14.79 -4.32 -8.69
CA ASP A 215 14.11 -5.50 -8.15
C ASP A 215 15.04 -6.47 -7.45
N PHE A 216 16.27 -6.59 -7.96
CA PHE A 216 17.31 -7.40 -7.33
C PHE A 216 17.61 -6.91 -5.90
N VAL A 217 17.68 -5.59 -5.67
CA VAL A 217 17.94 -4.99 -4.36
C VAL A 217 16.84 -5.33 -3.36
N SER A 218 15.59 -5.20 -3.80
CA SER A 218 14.42 -5.58 -3.01
C SER A 218 14.44 -7.07 -2.67
N SER A 219 14.74 -7.92 -3.66
CA SER A 219 14.87 -9.37 -3.51
C SER A 219 16.02 -9.73 -2.57
N LEU A 220 17.18 -9.08 -2.68
CA LEU A 220 18.34 -9.29 -1.81
C LEU A 220 18.00 -8.91 -0.35
N SER A 221 17.16 -7.89 -0.13
CA SER A 221 16.73 -7.44 1.20
C SER A 221 15.79 -8.43 1.88
N LEU A 222 14.90 -9.08 1.15
CA LEU A 222 13.89 -9.98 1.70
C LEU A 222 14.50 -11.27 2.29
N ASN A 223 13.83 -11.81 3.31
CA ASN A 223 14.09 -13.18 3.76
C ASN A 223 12.98 -14.08 3.18
N PRO A 224 13.31 -15.16 2.43
CA PRO A 224 12.31 -15.96 1.70
C PRO A 224 11.26 -16.60 2.59
N ALA A 225 11.61 -17.10 3.76
CA ALA A 225 10.66 -17.72 4.67
C ALA A 225 9.69 -16.69 5.28
N LEU A 226 10.16 -15.50 5.65
CA LEU A 226 9.29 -14.42 6.14
C LEU A 226 8.42 -13.87 5.01
N PHE A 227 8.96 -13.74 3.80
CA PHE A 227 8.19 -13.26 2.65
C PHE A 227 7.10 -14.25 2.27
N PHE A 228 7.42 -15.53 2.17
CA PHE A 228 6.42 -16.59 1.97
C PHE A 228 5.31 -16.55 3.02
N THR A 229 5.65 -16.42 4.30
CA THR A 229 4.63 -16.36 5.37
C THR A 229 3.77 -15.10 5.28
N SER A 230 4.33 -13.98 4.83
CA SER A 230 3.58 -12.73 4.64
C SER A 230 2.58 -12.83 3.48
N THR A 231 2.89 -13.65 2.46
CA THR A 231 2.03 -13.85 1.29
C THR A 231 1.02 -14.99 1.48
N TRP A 232 1.21 -15.86 2.48
CA TRP A 232 0.39 -17.06 2.69
C TRP A 232 -1.11 -16.83 2.78
N LYS A 233 -1.52 -15.73 3.42
CA LYS A 233 -2.93 -15.35 3.57
C LYS A 233 -3.58 -14.99 2.22
N ASN A 234 -2.78 -14.53 1.25
CA ASN A 234 -3.22 -14.04 -0.05
C ASN A 234 -3.02 -15.08 -1.17
N ARG A 235 -2.72 -16.34 -0.85
CA ARG A 235 -2.40 -17.41 -1.81
C ARG A 235 -3.53 -17.82 -2.74
N ARG A 236 -4.77 -17.44 -2.44
CA ARG A 236 -5.93 -17.74 -3.31
C ARG A 236 -6.03 -16.66 -4.38
N VAL A 237 -6.08 -17.10 -5.64
CA VAL A 237 -6.41 -16.23 -6.76
C VAL A 237 -7.92 -16.09 -6.81
N GLU A 238 -8.41 -14.86 -6.82
CA GLU A 238 -9.83 -14.55 -6.68
C GLU A 238 -10.50 -14.18 -8.01
N TYR A 239 -9.91 -14.48 -9.18
CA TYR A 239 -10.54 -14.28 -10.48
C TYR A 239 -10.85 -15.58 -11.19
N ASP A 240 -11.90 -15.56 -12.02
CA ASP A 240 -12.27 -16.63 -12.95
C ASP A 240 -12.00 -16.16 -14.38
N ILE A 241 -11.04 -16.79 -15.05
CA ILE A 241 -10.63 -16.41 -16.41
C ILE A 241 -11.77 -16.59 -17.44
N ALA A 242 -12.69 -17.54 -17.24
CA ALA A 242 -13.83 -17.74 -18.12
C ALA A 242 -14.80 -16.56 -17.99
N ALA A 243 -15.10 -16.13 -16.77
CA ALA A 243 -15.93 -14.96 -16.52
C ALA A 243 -15.29 -13.67 -17.06
N VAL A 244 -13.96 -13.53 -16.93
CA VAL A 244 -13.24 -12.38 -17.51
C VAL A 244 -13.39 -12.34 -19.02
N ARG A 245 -13.20 -13.48 -19.73
CA ARG A 245 -13.36 -13.56 -21.17
C ARG A 245 -14.79 -13.27 -21.63
N GLU A 246 -15.78 -13.77 -20.90
CA GLU A 246 -17.19 -13.52 -21.16
C GLU A 246 -17.52 -12.01 -21.12
N HIS A 247 -16.98 -11.30 -20.14
CA HIS A 247 -17.28 -9.89 -19.92
C HIS A 247 -16.27 -8.92 -20.56
N TYR A 248 -15.18 -9.42 -21.14
CA TYR A 248 -14.15 -8.60 -21.78
C TYR A 248 -14.70 -7.67 -22.86
N PRO A 249 -15.58 -8.09 -23.79
CA PRO A 249 -16.08 -7.21 -24.85
C PRO A 249 -16.79 -5.97 -24.29
N GLU A 250 -17.59 -6.14 -23.23
CA GLU A 250 -18.29 -5.03 -22.59
C GLU A 250 -17.31 -4.05 -21.93
N MET A 251 -16.31 -4.56 -21.21
CA MET A 251 -15.34 -3.70 -20.57
C MET A 251 -14.42 -3.01 -21.57
N ALA A 252 -13.98 -3.70 -22.61
CA ALA A 252 -13.16 -3.13 -23.69
C ALA A 252 -13.92 -2.00 -24.42
N ARG A 253 -15.23 -2.21 -24.70
CA ARG A 253 -16.11 -1.16 -25.26
C ARG A 253 -16.20 0.05 -24.31
N TYR A 254 -16.45 -0.21 -23.02
CA TYR A 254 -16.58 0.84 -22.01
C TYR A 254 -15.30 1.68 -21.88
N LEU A 255 -14.15 1.03 -21.94
CA LEU A 255 -12.85 1.69 -21.87
C LEU A 255 -12.42 2.35 -23.19
N GLY A 256 -13.05 1.98 -24.29
CA GLY A 256 -12.70 2.48 -25.62
C GLY A 256 -11.47 1.82 -26.23
N VAL A 257 -11.20 0.55 -25.91
CA VAL A 257 -10.11 -0.24 -26.53
C VAL A 257 -10.35 -0.32 -28.03
N GLU A 258 -9.38 0.12 -28.84
CA GLU A 258 -9.56 0.22 -30.29
C GLU A 258 -9.57 -1.12 -31.01
N LYS A 259 -8.77 -2.08 -30.53
CA LYS A 259 -8.64 -3.42 -31.11
C LYS A 259 -8.80 -4.47 -30.00
N PRO A 260 -10.06 -4.71 -29.58
CA PRO A 260 -10.31 -5.67 -28.50
C PRO A 260 -9.97 -7.08 -28.96
N ASP A 261 -9.24 -7.82 -28.13
CA ASP A 261 -8.85 -9.21 -28.34
C ASP A 261 -9.14 -10.02 -27.07
N VAL A 262 -10.12 -10.90 -27.15
CA VAL A 262 -10.60 -11.73 -26.04
C VAL A 262 -9.59 -12.82 -25.63
N ASP A 263 -8.67 -13.18 -26.50
CA ASP A 263 -7.67 -14.18 -26.20
C ASP A 263 -6.51 -13.61 -25.39
N SER A 264 -6.08 -12.40 -25.72
CA SER A 264 -5.01 -11.69 -24.99
C SER A 264 -5.52 -10.98 -23.73
N LEU A 265 -6.81 -10.60 -23.67
CA LEU A 265 -7.39 -9.79 -22.60
C LEU A 265 -6.64 -8.47 -22.39
N ASP A 266 -6.17 -7.85 -23.47
CA ASP A 266 -5.46 -6.59 -23.43
C ASP A 266 -6.42 -5.40 -23.32
N PHE A 267 -6.24 -4.57 -22.29
CA PHE A 267 -6.99 -3.34 -22.06
C PHE A 267 -6.19 -2.09 -22.37
N THR A 268 -5.03 -2.23 -23.00
CA THR A 268 -4.13 -1.13 -23.33
C THR A 268 -4.77 -0.17 -24.32
N ARG A 269 -4.64 1.13 -24.05
CA ARG A 269 -5.01 2.23 -24.92
C ARG A 269 -3.81 3.15 -25.05
N HIS A 270 -3.61 3.71 -26.24
CA HIS A 270 -2.68 4.80 -26.48
C HIS A 270 -3.50 6.07 -26.62
N GLU A 271 -3.33 6.97 -25.70
CA GLU A 271 -4.12 8.20 -25.57
C GLU A 271 -3.19 9.42 -25.66
N GLY A 272 -3.75 10.55 -26.10
CA GLY A 272 -2.98 11.77 -26.32
C GLY A 272 -3.47 12.47 -27.59
N GLY A 273 -2.66 13.31 -28.18
CA GLY A 273 -2.99 14.04 -29.41
C GLY A 273 -2.92 15.53 -29.23
N LYS A 274 -2.39 16.02 -28.13
CA LYS A 274 -1.96 17.42 -28.02
C LYS A 274 -0.60 17.58 -28.72
N GLU A 275 -0.44 18.68 -29.45
CA GLU A 275 0.90 19.06 -29.92
C GLU A 275 1.85 19.11 -28.73
N PRO A 276 3.07 18.55 -28.85
CA PRO A 276 4.07 18.60 -27.81
C PRO A 276 4.30 20.06 -27.40
N SER A 277 3.96 20.39 -26.15
CA SER A 277 4.36 21.68 -25.60
C SER A 277 5.88 21.69 -25.43
N THR A 278 6.52 22.78 -25.86
CA THR A 278 7.96 22.99 -25.60
C THR A 278 8.24 23.07 -24.10
N ASP A 279 7.25 23.51 -23.33
CA ASP A 279 7.33 23.65 -21.90
C ASP A 279 6.53 22.49 -21.23
N LYS A 280 7.23 21.47 -20.74
CA LYS A 280 6.65 20.36 -19.98
C LYS A 280 6.10 20.90 -18.65
N PRO A 281 4.77 20.87 -18.40
CA PRO A 281 4.22 21.41 -17.16
C PRO A 281 4.53 20.51 -15.98
N ASN A 282 4.88 21.10 -14.83
CA ASN A 282 4.97 20.37 -13.59
C ASN A 282 3.60 19.87 -13.15
N VAL A 283 3.57 18.83 -12.35
CA VAL A 283 2.35 18.30 -11.73
C VAL A 283 2.51 18.25 -10.22
N VAL A 284 1.54 18.80 -9.49
CA VAL A 284 1.44 18.68 -8.02
C VAL A 284 0.08 18.10 -7.69
N LEU A 285 0.05 16.83 -7.35
CA LEU A 285 -1.15 16.09 -6.92
C LEU A 285 -1.24 16.11 -5.39
N ILE A 286 -2.31 16.68 -4.83
CA ILE A 286 -2.52 16.83 -3.40
C ILE A 286 -3.67 15.94 -2.94
N PHE A 287 -3.35 14.93 -2.12
CA PHE A 287 -4.34 14.12 -1.40
C PHE A 287 -4.70 14.80 -0.09
N LEU A 288 -5.97 15.17 0.05
CA LEU A 288 -6.52 15.80 1.24
C LEU A 288 -7.20 14.73 2.12
N GLU A 289 -6.63 14.48 3.28
CA GLU A 289 -7.09 13.44 4.22
C GLU A 289 -8.56 13.63 4.66
N SER A 290 -9.40 12.63 4.37
CA SER A 290 -10.84 12.61 4.73
C SER A 290 -11.62 13.84 4.26
N PHE A 291 -11.20 14.44 3.12
CA PHE A 291 -11.76 15.68 2.59
C PHE A 291 -13.03 15.40 1.77
N ALA A 292 -14.11 15.13 2.48
CA ALA A 292 -15.40 14.82 1.89
C ALA A 292 -16.09 16.07 1.32
N PHE A 293 -16.73 15.95 0.15
CA PHE A 293 -17.41 17.05 -0.52
C PHE A 293 -18.45 17.73 0.36
N TYR A 294 -19.27 16.97 1.10
CA TYR A 294 -20.32 17.51 1.98
C TYR A 294 -19.81 18.37 3.14
N LYS A 295 -18.52 18.37 3.46
CA LYS A 295 -17.95 19.22 4.51
C LYS A 295 -17.48 20.58 3.98
N SER A 296 -17.29 20.71 2.67
CA SER A 296 -16.84 21.95 2.03
C SER A 296 -18.00 22.93 1.83
N GLY A 297 -17.70 24.20 1.70
CA GLY A 297 -18.68 25.22 1.31
C GLY A 297 -19.19 25.04 -0.12
N LEU A 298 -18.45 24.34 -0.98
CA LEU A 298 -18.89 23.97 -2.34
C LEU A 298 -20.20 23.16 -2.34
N SER A 299 -20.40 22.34 -1.32
CA SER A 299 -21.63 21.57 -1.13
C SER A 299 -22.81 22.36 -0.53
N GLY A 300 -22.60 23.62 -0.17
CA GLY A 300 -23.57 24.42 0.57
C GLY A 300 -23.54 24.19 2.08
N ASN A 301 -22.46 23.63 2.64
CA ASN A 301 -22.31 23.44 4.08
C ASN A 301 -22.25 24.81 4.80
N PRO A 302 -23.20 25.13 5.72
CA PRO A 302 -23.30 26.46 6.34
C PRO A 302 -22.21 26.74 7.38
N LEU A 303 -21.35 25.79 7.72
CA LEU A 303 -20.26 25.97 8.69
C LEU A 303 -19.04 26.68 8.11
N ASP A 304 -18.99 26.89 6.80
CA ASP A 304 -17.92 27.62 6.12
C ASP A 304 -16.53 27.14 6.56
N ALA A 305 -16.30 25.84 6.39
CA ALA A 305 -15.08 25.19 6.87
C ALA A 305 -13.90 25.33 5.89
N THR A 306 -14.17 25.65 4.60
CA THR A 306 -13.18 25.60 3.50
C THR A 306 -13.19 26.84 2.60
N PRO A 307 -13.22 28.08 3.12
CA PRO A 307 -13.36 29.27 2.28
C PRO A 307 -12.22 29.47 1.30
N ASN A 308 -11.01 29.02 1.62
CA ASN A 308 -9.84 29.15 0.74
C ASN A 308 -9.88 28.12 -0.38
N PHE A 309 -10.17 26.86 -0.06
CA PHE A 309 -10.34 25.80 -1.04
C PHE A 309 -11.54 26.09 -1.98
N ASP A 310 -12.64 26.57 -1.45
CA ASP A 310 -13.83 26.93 -2.23
C ASP A 310 -13.53 28.05 -3.25
N ARG A 311 -12.69 29.03 -2.88
CA ARG A 311 -12.22 30.06 -3.79
C ARG A 311 -11.32 29.46 -4.88
N LEU A 312 -10.35 28.63 -4.49
CA LEU A 312 -9.45 27.94 -5.41
C LEU A 312 -10.23 27.10 -6.43
N ALA A 313 -11.26 26.38 -5.99
CA ALA A 313 -12.11 25.57 -6.85
C ALA A 313 -12.90 26.41 -7.86
N ARG A 314 -13.35 27.62 -7.48
CA ARG A 314 -14.03 28.55 -8.42
C ARG A 314 -13.10 29.21 -9.40
N GLU A 315 -11.82 29.36 -9.07
CA GLU A 315 -10.77 29.87 -9.94
C GLU A 315 -10.15 28.78 -10.86
N GLY A 316 -10.45 27.51 -10.61
CA GLY A 316 -9.99 26.35 -11.33
C GLY A 316 -11.10 25.58 -12.04
N VAL A 317 -10.86 24.32 -12.33
CA VAL A 317 -11.84 23.38 -12.89
C VAL A 317 -12.30 22.42 -11.80
N LEU A 318 -13.55 22.51 -11.44
CA LEU A 318 -14.19 21.67 -10.40
C LEU A 318 -15.03 20.57 -11.05
N PHE A 319 -14.83 19.32 -10.59
CA PHE A 319 -15.75 18.22 -10.83
C PHE A 319 -16.57 17.99 -9.55
N GLU A 320 -17.84 18.39 -9.57
CA GLU A 320 -18.73 18.33 -8.40
C GLU A 320 -19.16 16.91 -8.03
N ARG A 321 -19.12 15.98 -8.97
CA ARG A 321 -19.56 14.58 -8.78
C ARG A 321 -18.42 13.60 -8.95
N PHE A 322 -17.37 13.79 -8.17
CA PHE A 322 -16.23 12.91 -8.16
C PHE A 322 -16.28 11.94 -6.98
N TYR A 323 -16.10 10.66 -7.28
CA TYR A 323 -16.25 9.59 -6.30
C TYR A 323 -14.99 8.72 -6.22
N THR A 324 -14.53 8.46 -4.99
CA THR A 324 -13.55 7.41 -4.72
C THR A 324 -14.25 6.04 -4.67
N PRO A 325 -13.61 4.94 -5.11
CA PRO A 325 -14.26 3.62 -5.10
C PRO A 325 -14.59 3.11 -3.69
N HIS A 326 -13.92 3.62 -2.66
CA HIS A 326 -13.97 3.08 -1.29
C HIS A 326 -13.64 4.16 -0.26
N GLY A 327 -13.78 3.83 1.02
CA GLY A 327 -13.31 4.67 2.13
C GLY A 327 -11.99 4.12 2.67
N GLY A 328 -10.97 4.99 2.76
CA GLY A 328 -9.69 4.70 3.40
C GLY A 328 -8.47 5.00 2.54
N THR A 329 -7.56 5.80 3.08
CA THR A 329 -6.40 6.41 2.44
C THR A 329 -5.48 5.42 1.71
N ALA A 330 -5.11 4.29 2.33
CA ALA A 330 -4.24 3.30 1.67
C ALA A 330 -4.88 2.65 0.43
N ARG A 331 -6.22 2.63 0.35
CA ARG A 331 -6.98 2.16 -0.82
C ARG A 331 -7.03 3.23 -1.90
N SER A 332 -7.21 4.48 -1.51
CA SER A 332 -7.18 5.62 -2.42
C SER A 332 -5.80 5.76 -3.06
N VAL A 333 -4.72 5.71 -2.28
CA VAL A 333 -3.35 5.70 -2.83
C VAL A 333 -3.14 4.54 -3.81
N PHE A 334 -3.65 3.33 -3.49
CA PHE A 334 -3.58 2.20 -4.42
C PHE A 334 -4.32 2.52 -5.72
N THR A 335 -5.56 3.02 -5.62
CA THR A 335 -6.38 3.32 -6.81
C THR A 335 -5.76 4.44 -7.66
N ALA A 336 -5.31 5.52 -7.06
CA ALA A 336 -4.73 6.65 -7.79
C ALA A 336 -3.42 6.27 -8.48
N VAL A 337 -2.57 5.45 -7.83
CA VAL A 337 -1.29 5.01 -8.41
C VAL A 337 -1.49 4.00 -9.53
N THR A 338 -2.41 3.04 -9.36
CA THR A 338 -2.56 1.90 -10.29
C THR A 338 -3.71 2.08 -11.29
N GLY A 339 -4.62 3.02 -11.06
CA GLY A 339 -5.88 3.14 -11.80
C GLY A 339 -6.83 1.96 -11.64
N LEU A 340 -6.65 1.14 -10.60
CA LEU A 340 -7.50 0.00 -10.27
C LEU A 340 -8.17 0.19 -8.90
N PRO A 341 -9.49 0.03 -8.78
CA PRO A 341 -10.15 0.02 -7.47
C PRO A 341 -9.60 -1.09 -6.56
N ASP A 342 -9.39 -0.78 -5.29
CA ASP A 342 -8.97 -1.77 -4.30
C ASP A 342 -10.14 -2.67 -3.88
N VAL A 343 -10.21 -3.86 -4.47
CA VAL A 343 -11.24 -4.88 -4.16
C VAL A 343 -10.71 -5.99 -3.23
N GLU A 344 -9.65 -5.74 -2.47
CA GLU A 344 -9.12 -6.70 -1.51
C GLU A 344 -10.14 -6.99 -0.39
N THR A 345 -10.50 -8.26 -0.24
CA THR A 345 -11.51 -8.71 0.73
C THR A 345 -10.97 -9.63 1.82
N ALA A 346 -9.68 -10.01 1.74
CA ALA A 346 -9.05 -10.85 2.75
C ALA A 346 -9.19 -10.25 4.16
N ILE A 347 -9.53 -11.09 5.13
CA ILE A 347 -9.70 -10.68 6.54
C ILE A 347 -8.56 -11.23 7.38
N THR A 348 -7.85 -10.34 8.07
CA THR A 348 -6.82 -10.69 9.03
C THR A 348 -7.11 -10.01 10.37
N PHE A 349 -7.13 -10.77 11.46
CA PHE A 349 -7.43 -10.25 12.80
C PHE A 349 -8.67 -9.34 12.87
N ARG A 350 -9.78 -9.76 12.21
CA ARG A 350 -11.05 -9.02 12.10
C ARG A 350 -10.97 -7.69 11.33
N ARG A 351 -9.91 -7.43 10.58
CA ARG A 351 -9.78 -6.29 9.68
C ARG A 351 -9.77 -6.76 8.24
N VAL A 352 -10.47 -6.06 7.38
CA VAL A 352 -10.35 -6.25 5.93
C VAL A 352 -9.03 -5.64 5.49
N GLU A 353 -8.21 -6.42 4.80
CA GLU A 353 -6.90 -5.98 4.30
C GLU A 353 -7.04 -4.98 3.15
N THR A 354 -5.94 -4.33 2.79
CA THR A 354 -5.84 -3.45 1.63
C THR A 354 -4.89 -4.04 0.60
N SER A 355 -5.06 -3.73 -0.68
CA SER A 355 -4.16 -4.19 -1.75
C SER A 355 -2.71 -3.77 -1.52
N SER A 356 -2.46 -2.60 -0.95
CA SER A 356 -1.11 -2.15 -0.56
C SER A 356 -0.39 -3.07 0.44
N ARG A 357 -1.14 -3.91 1.17
CA ARG A 357 -0.61 -4.91 2.11
C ARG A 357 -0.46 -6.30 1.53
N ASN A 358 -0.87 -6.47 0.28
CA ASN A 358 -0.80 -7.74 -0.42
C ASN A 358 0.37 -7.72 -1.42
N PRO A 359 1.52 -8.32 -1.09
CA PRO A 359 2.70 -8.28 -1.95
C PRO A 359 2.52 -8.99 -3.29
N LEU A 360 1.46 -9.78 -3.47
CA LEU A 360 1.16 -10.47 -4.74
C LEU A 360 0.46 -9.58 -5.77
N VAL A 361 -0.06 -8.42 -5.35
CA VAL A 361 -0.85 -7.51 -6.22
C VAL A 361 -0.30 -6.09 -6.24
N ILE A 362 0.85 -5.83 -5.62
CA ILE A 362 1.45 -4.48 -5.62
C ILE A 362 2.23 -4.17 -6.91
N ASN A 363 2.63 -5.18 -7.69
CA ASN A 363 3.32 -4.94 -8.96
C ASN A 363 2.28 -4.59 -10.02
N GLN A 364 2.16 -3.29 -10.31
CA GLN A 364 1.18 -2.74 -11.23
C GLN A 364 1.84 -1.71 -12.15
N HIS A 365 1.35 -1.61 -13.37
CA HIS A 365 1.61 -0.46 -14.21
C HIS A 365 1.04 0.82 -13.57
N THR A 366 1.70 1.94 -13.78
CA THR A 366 1.22 3.27 -13.38
C THR A 366 1.49 4.27 -14.49
N ILE A 367 0.51 5.12 -14.79
CA ILE A 367 0.67 6.23 -15.74
C ILE A 367 1.72 7.24 -15.24
N ILE A 368 2.05 7.27 -13.95
CA ILE A 368 3.12 8.15 -13.43
C ILE A 368 4.46 7.87 -14.12
N ASN A 369 4.70 6.65 -14.60
CA ASN A 369 5.94 6.31 -15.31
C ASN A 369 6.00 6.86 -16.75
N GLU A 370 4.87 7.23 -17.34
CA GLU A 370 4.83 7.92 -18.64
C GLU A 370 5.49 9.32 -18.56
N PHE A 371 5.63 9.87 -17.36
CA PHE A 371 6.41 11.07 -17.06
C PHE A 371 7.91 10.75 -16.94
N SER A 372 8.51 10.15 -17.98
CA SER A 372 9.85 9.59 -17.96
C SER A 372 10.96 10.58 -17.62
N ASP A 373 10.83 11.83 -18.09
CA ASP A 373 11.83 12.90 -17.91
C ASP A 373 11.55 13.79 -16.68
N TYR A 374 10.61 13.36 -15.81
CA TYR A 374 10.21 14.12 -14.63
C TYR A 374 10.88 13.58 -13.37
N GLN A 375 11.28 14.49 -12.49
CA GLN A 375 11.61 14.14 -11.10
C GLN A 375 10.32 13.71 -10.39
N LYS A 376 10.26 12.47 -9.91
CA LYS A 376 9.08 11.95 -9.20
C LYS A 376 9.28 12.02 -7.70
N ILE A 377 8.38 12.69 -6.99
CA ILE A 377 8.54 13.00 -5.56
C ILE A 377 7.23 12.71 -4.83
N TYR A 378 7.32 12.05 -3.69
CA TYR A 378 6.19 11.78 -2.80
C TYR A 378 6.44 12.33 -1.41
N PHE A 379 5.60 13.25 -0.96
CA PHE A 379 5.64 13.85 0.36
C PHE A 379 4.55 13.27 1.25
N LEU A 380 4.92 12.78 2.42
CA LEU A 380 3.99 12.24 3.41
C LEU A 380 4.40 12.74 4.80
N GLY A 381 3.51 13.41 5.52
CA GLY A 381 3.78 13.93 6.86
C GLY A 381 4.10 12.85 7.90
N GLY A 382 3.57 11.65 7.71
CA GLY A 382 3.80 10.47 8.56
C GLY A 382 4.78 9.47 7.96
N SER A 383 4.60 8.19 8.29
CA SER A 383 5.46 7.11 7.83
C SER A 383 4.81 6.30 6.70
N ALA A 384 5.52 6.09 5.59
CA ALA A 384 5.12 5.24 4.49
C ALA A 384 5.03 3.73 4.88
N SER A 385 5.52 3.35 6.05
CA SER A 385 5.26 2.04 6.66
C SER A 385 3.80 1.86 7.09
N TRP A 386 3.06 2.97 7.30
CA TRP A 386 1.62 2.91 7.51
C TRP A 386 0.93 2.36 6.25
N GLY A 387 -0.06 1.48 6.43
CA GLY A 387 -0.71 0.82 5.29
C GLY A 387 0.22 0.00 4.38
N GLN A 388 1.52 0.00 4.62
CA GLN A 388 2.58 -0.59 3.79
C GLN A 388 2.65 0.05 2.39
N ILE A 389 2.26 1.34 2.28
CA ILE A 389 2.22 2.07 1.00
C ILE A 389 3.61 2.25 0.39
N ARG A 390 4.69 2.22 1.20
CA ARG A 390 6.07 2.25 0.67
C ARG A 390 6.29 1.18 -0.41
N GLY A 391 5.89 -0.07 -0.13
CA GLY A 391 6.06 -1.17 -1.08
C GLY A 391 5.31 -0.94 -2.39
N LEU A 392 4.09 -0.38 -2.30
CA LEU A 392 3.30 0.00 -3.47
C LEU A 392 3.97 1.12 -4.27
N LEU A 393 4.40 2.19 -3.61
CA LEU A 393 4.97 3.36 -4.27
C LEU A 393 6.32 3.05 -4.92
N ALA A 394 7.27 2.54 -4.13
CA ALA A 394 8.63 2.27 -4.59
C ALA A 394 8.73 1.09 -5.57
N ARG A 395 7.75 0.17 -5.58
CA ARG A 395 7.73 -0.93 -6.55
C ARG A 395 7.26 -0.46 -7.93
N ASN A 396 6.32 0.46 -7.97
CA ASN A 396 5.61 0.79 -9.21
C ASN A 396 6.10 2.08 -9.86
N ILE A 397 6.53 3.07 -9.09
CA ILE A 397 6.97 4.36 -9.62
C ILE A 397 8.49 4.38 -9.75
N ASP A 398 8.98 4.55 -10.97
CA ASP A 398 10.40 4.62 -11.29
C ASP A 398 11.02 5.92 -10.75
N ASP A 399 12.25 5.85 -10.25
CA ASP A 399 13.06 6.99 -9.78
C ASP A 399 12.34 7.85 -8.71
N LEU A 400 11.49 7.21 -7.87
CA LEU A 400 10.68 7.90 -6.87
C LEU A 400 11.49 8.28 -5.63
N THR A 401 11.53 9.56 -5.31
CA THR A 401 12.00 10.05 -4.00
C THR A 401 10.83 10.17 -3.03
N ILE A 402 10.93 9.53 -1.86
CA ILE A 402 9.90 9.58 -0.81
C ILE A 402 10.45 10.38 0.38
N TYR A 403 9.81 11.52 0.65
CA TYR A 403 9.98 12.29 1.89
C TYR A 403 8.90 11.89 2.89
N GLU A 404 9.30 11.43 4.04
CA GLU A 404 8.41 10.93 5.09
C GLU A 404 8.94 11.26 6.49
N GLU A 405 8.25 10.83 7.53
CA GLU A 405 8.70 10.98 8.92
C GLU A 405 10.19 10.62 9.07
N GLY A 406 10.98 11.58 9.55
CA GLY A 406 12.44 11.47 9.71
C GLY A 406 13.25 12.09 8.55
N SER A 407 12.63 12.50 7.44
CA SER A 407 13.27 13.26 6.36
C SER A 407 13.18 14.78 6.56
N TYR A 408 12.26 15.23 7.41
CA TYR A 408 11.90 16.63 7.60
C TYR A 408 12.64 17.26 8.78
N GLU A 409 12.88 18.58 8.69
CA GLU A 409 13.34 19.40 9.82
C GLU A 409 12.18 19.74 10.77
N SER A 410 10.96 19.80 10.25
CA SER A 410 9.75 20.13 11.01
C SER A 410 9.47 19.11 12.10
N PRO A 411 9.05 19.55 13.30
CA PRO A 411 8.80 18.66 14.43
C PRO A 411 7.55 17.83 14.23
N ARG A 412 7.59 16.60 14.70
CA ARG A 412 6.42 15.74 14.79
C ARG A 412 5.42 16.32 15.79
N VAL A 413 4.13 16.41 15.41
CA VAL A 413 3.05 16.96 16.25
C VAL A 413 2.22 15.88 16.95
N ASP A 414 2.05 14.71 16.32
CA ASP A 414 1.32 13.58 16.92
C ASP A 414 1.69 12.22 16.28
N VAL A 415 0.83 11.21 16.45
CA VAL A 415 1.06 9.85 15.92
C VAL A 415 1.04 9.77 14.40
N TRP A 416 0.52 10.79 13.72
CA TRP A 416 0.40 10.86 12.26
C TRP A 416 1.57 11.57 11.59
N GLY A 417 2.45 12.20 12.37
CA GLY A 417 3.66 12.85 11.87
C GLY A 417 3.71 14.35 12.10
N ILE A 418 4.22 15.10 11.11
CA ILE A 418 4.24 16.57 11.11
C ILE A 418 2.85 17.12 10.73
N SER A 419 2.60 18.41 10.99
CA SER A 419 1.34 19.04 10.60
C SER A 419 1.21 19.19 9.08
N ASP A 420 -0.04 19.30 8.57
CA ASP A 420 -0.27 19.57 7.15
C ASP A 420 0.38 20.90 6.71
N LEU A 421 0.38 21.92 7.58
CA LEU A 421 1.07 23.18 7.31
C LEU A 421 2.57 22.99 7.14
N ASP A 422 3.19 22.22 8.02
CA ASP A 422 4.61 21.94 7.94
C ASP A 422 4.96 21.04 6.76
N LEU A 423 4.10 20.06 6.43
CA LEU A 423 4.23 19.25 5.23
C LEU A 423 4.26 20.14 3.96
N PHE A 424 3.38 21.13 3.88
CA PHE A 424 3.38 22.07 2.75
C PHE A 424 4.58 23.01 2.75
N LYS A 425 5.11 23.42 3.93
CA LYS A 425 6.38 24.17 4.01
C LYS A 425 7.55 23.34 3.48
N GLU A 426 7.67 22.08 3.93
CA GLU A 426 8.74 21.17 3.49
C GLU A 426 8.63 20.87 1.99
N ALA A 427 7.43 20.60 1.49
CA ALA A 427 7.20 20.36 0.07
C ALA A 427 7.58 21.59 -0.79
N CYS A 428 7.18 22.81 -0.39
CA CYS A 428 7.57 24.02 -1.11
C CYS A 428 9.09 24.17 -1.20
N ARG A 429 9.81 23.94 -0.08
CA ARG A 429 11.28 24.03 -0.01
C ARG A 429 11.96 23.07 -0.99
N GLU A 430 11.49 21.83 -1.04
CA GLU A 430 12.04 20.81 -1.92
C GLU A 430 11.69 21.06 -3.40
N LEU A 431 10.50 21.56 -3.70
CA LEU A 431 10.08 21.86 -5.05
C LEU A 431 10.75 23.11 -5.63
N GLU A 432 11.12 24.09 -4.79
CA GLU A 432 11.80 25.33 -5.21
C GLU A 432 13.18 25.06 -5.85
N VAL A 433 13.87 24.02 -5.41
CA VAL A 433 15.23 23.68 -5.85
C VAL A 433 15.27 22.74 -7.06
N GLN A 434 14.13 22.26 -7.53
CA GLN A 434 14.07 21.35 -8.66
C GLN A 434 14.45 22.05 -9.97
N GLN A 435 15.35 21.41 -10.73
CA GLN A 435 15.86 21.94 -12.01
C GLN A 435 15.17 21.32 -13.23
N GLN A 436 14.49 20.20 -13.06
CA GLN A 436 13.77 19.46 -14.09
C GLN A 436 12.27 19.56 -13.85
N PRO A 437 11.44 19.31 -14.85
CA PRO A 437 10.02 19.12 -14.62
C PRO A 437 9.80 18.04 -13.54
N PHE A 438 8.83 18.27 -12.67
CA PHE A 438 8.53 17.32 -11.57
C PHE A 438 7.08 16.87 -11.58
N PHE A 439 6.90 15.64 -11.11
CA PHE A 439 5.62 15.06 -10.71
C PHE A 439 5.67 14.84 -9.19
N ALA A 440 5.02 15.72 -8.45
CA ALA A 440 5.01 15.68 -7.00
C ALA A 440 3.65 15.23 -6.47
N VAL A 441 3.65 14.34 -5.48
CA VAL A 441 2.46 13.95 -4.73
C VAL A 441 2.62 14.42 -3.29
N ILE A 442 1.62 15.13 -2.75
CA ILE A 442 1.60 15.58 -1.36
C ILE A 442 0.40 14.94 -0.66
N GLN A 443 0.64 14.06 0.31
CA GLN A 443 -0.41 13.37 1.06
C GLN A 443 -0.51 13.94 2.47
N THR A 444 -1.61 14.64 2.78
CA THR A 444 -1.90 15.18 4.12
C THR A 444 -2.38 14.08 5.07
N ALA A 445 -2.34 14.33 6.38
CA ALA A 445 -2.76 13.39 7.42
C ALA A 445 -3.48 14.05 8.61
N GLY A 446 -3.71 15.36 8.59
CA GLY A 446 -4.13 16.16 9.75
C GLY A 446 -5.56 15.92 10.25
N ASN A 447 -6.48 15.40 9.44
CA ASN A 447 -7.88 15.18 9.83
C ASN A 447 -8.13 13.89 10.63
N HIS A 448 -7.11 13.37 11.29
CA HIS A 448 -7.19 12.23 12.20
C HIS A 448 -7.24 12.64 13.67
N LYS A 449 -7.83 11.79 14.50
CA LYS A 449 -7.68 11.94 15.96
C LYS A 449 -6.20 11.84 16.35
N PRO A 450 -5.70 12.71 17.22
CA PRO A 450 -6.42 13.60 18.15
C PRO A 450 -6.86 14.96 17.60
N TYR A 451 -6.70 15.25 16.30
CA TYR A 451 -7.01 16.53 15.64
C TYR A 451 -6.08 17.65 16.11
N THR A 452 -4.80 17.35 16.16
CA THR A 452 -3.78 18.27 16.68
C THR A 452 -3.57 19.43 15.73
N ILE A 453 -3.65 20.65 16.27
CA ILE A 453 -3.25 21.88 15.59
C ILE A 453 -1.98 22.35 16.32
N PRO A 454 -0.84 22.53 15.64
CA PRO A 454 0.39 22.93 16.28
C PRO A 454 0.31 24.37 16.83
N GLU A 455 1.20 24.71 17.79
CA GLU A 455 1.32 26.07 18.31
C GLU A 455 1.82 27.03 17.23
N ASP A 456 2.84 26.62 16.45
CA ASP A 456 3.28 27.33 15.24
C ASP A 456 2.33 26.95 14.08
N ASN A 457 1.25 27.68 13.95
CA ASN A 457 0.15 27.43 13.01
C ASN A 457 -0.06 28.56 11.99
N ASN A 458 0.93 29.42 11.81
CA ASN A 458 0.90 30.55 10.88
C ASN A 458 -0.33 31.48 11.10
N GLY A 459 -0.70 31.73 12.37
CA GLY A 459 -1.80 32.63 12.73
C GLY A 459 -3.20 32.05 12.56
N PHE A 460 -3.34 30.74 12.38
CA PHE A 460 -4.65 30.09 12.36
C PHE A 460 -5.42 30.31 13.66
N LYS A 461 -6.72 30.58 13.54
CA LYS A 461 -7.63 30.75 14.69
C LYS A 461 -8.75 29.73 14.65
N SER A 462 -8.82 28.91 15.69
CA SER A 462 -9.95 28.02 15.91
C SER A 462 -11.26 28.83 16.06
N ARG A 463 -12.36 28.24 15.58
CA ARG A 463 -13.71 28.82 15.73
C ARG A 463 -14.51 27.98 16.69
N GLU A 464 -15.14 28.60 17.66
CA GLU A 464 -16.07 27.94 18.52
C GLU A 464 -17.45 27.86 17.86
N ILE A 465 -18.02 26.67 17.84
CA ILE A 465 -19.39 26.40 17.38
C ILE A 465 -20.03 25.40 18.34
N PRO A 466 -21.36 25.37 18.46
CA PRO A 466 -22.04 24.35 19.25
C PRO A 466 -21.71 22.93 18.74
N GLU A 467 -21.36 22.01 19.63
CA GLU A 467 -21.05 20.61 19.29
C GLU A 467 -22.18 19.97 18.46
N LYS A 468 -23.43 20.21 18.82
CA LYS A 468 -24.61 19.73 18.10
C LYS A 468 -24.65 20.22 16.66
N GLN A 469 -24.14 21.42 16.39
CA GLN A 469 -24.08 21.97 15.05
C GLN A 469 -22.97 21.30 14.22
N ALA A 470 -21.77 21.07 14.81
CA ALA A 470 -20.70 20.31 14.19
C ALA A 470 -21.19 18.91 13.77
N LEU A 471 -21.82 18.19 14.70
CA LEU A 471 -22.37 16.84 14.45
C LEU A 471 -23.45 16.84 13.36
N ARG A 472 -24.33 17.83 13.36
CA ARG A 472 -25.40 17.95 12.35
C ARG A 472 -24.87 18.08 10.93
N TYR A 473 -23.79 18.83 10.75
CA TYR A 473 -23.19 19.11 9.44
C TYR A 473 -21.93 18.26 9.14
N GLY A 474 -21.86 17.08 9.75
CA GLY A 474 -20.97 15.99 9.34
C GLY A 474 -19.60 15.97 10.00
N PHE A 475 -19.32 16.84 10.96
CA PHE A 475 -18.07 16.77 11.74
C PHE A 475 -18.25 15.88 12.98
N ARG A 476 -17.19 15.20 13.41
CA ARG A 476 -17.24 14.32 14.59
C ARG A 476 -17.24 15.08 15.92
N SER A 477 -16.75 16.32 15.91
CA SER A 477 -16.59 17.21 17.06
C SER A 477 -16.19 18.59 16.57
N VAL A 478 -16.18 19.57 17.48
CA VAL A 478 -15.64 20.92 17.20
C VAL A 478 -14.12 20.84 16.91
N ALA A 479 -13.39 19.92 17.57
CA ALA A 479 -11.98 19.70 17.27
C ALA A 479 -11.78 19.20 15.81
N ALA A 480 -12.60 18.24 15.36
CA ALA A 480 -12.56 17.77 13.97
C ALA A 480 -12.92 18.86 12.95
N TYR A 481 -13.86 19.76 13.30
CA TYR A 481 -14.20 20.92 12.48
C TYR A 481 -13.02 21.88 12.36
N ASN A 482 -12.34 22.18 13.46
CA ASN A 482 -11.19 23.08 13.44
C ASN A 482 -9.96 22.45 12.74
N SER A 483 -9.75 21.15 12.88
CA SER A 483 -8.70 20.44 12.11
C SER A 483 -8.95 20.54 10.60
N TYR A 484 -10.20 20.43 10.18
CA TYR A 484 -10.58 20.58 8.76
C TYR A 484 -10.37 22.01 8.26
N ARG A 485 -10.69 23.02 9.08
CA ARG A 485 -10.38 24.43 8.78
C ARG A 485 -8.88 24.71 8.76
N PHE A 486 -8.11 24.01 9.60
CA PHE A 486 -6.65 24.13 9.60
C PHE A 486 -6.04 23.56 8.33
N MET A 487 -6.57 22.47 7.77
CA MET A 487 -6.19 21.99 6.46
C MET A 487 -6.48 23.02 5.36
N ASP A 488 -7.65 23.64 5.35
CA ASP A 488 -8.00 24.73 4.42
C ASP A 488 -7.03 25.93 4.54
N HIS A 489 -6.66 26.30 5.76
CA HIS A 489 -5.66 27.32 6.04
C HIS A 489 -4.27 26.92 5.51
N SER A 490 -3.89 25.65 5.65
CA SER A 490 -2.63 25.10 5.17
C SER A 490 -2.56 25.07 3.64
N ILE A 491 -3.67 24.77 2.96
CA ILE A 491 -3.80 24.86 1.50
C ILE A 491 -3.58 26.31 1.03
N ALA A 492 -4.21 27.27 1.70
CA ALA A 492 -4.04 28.71 1.38
C ALA A 492 -2.57 29.12 1.50
N TYR A 493 -1.91 28.75 2.60
CA TYR A 493 -0.50 29.00 2.82
C TYR A 493 0.36 28.40 1.68
N PHE A 494 0.13 27.13 1.34
CA PHE A 494 0.86 26.45 0.27
C PHE A 494 0.73 27.20 -1.05
N MET A 495 -0.50 27.55 -1.46
CA MET A 495 -0.75 28.25 -2.71
C MET A 495 -0.16 29.68 -2.72
N GLU A 496 -0.16 30.38 -1.57
CA GLU A 496 0.50 31.67 -1.44
C GLU A 496 2.03 31.58 -1.59
N GLN A 497 2.65 30.54 -1.07
CA GLN A 497 4.09 30.32 -1.24
C GLN A 497 4.41 29.86 -2.67
N ALA A 498 3.64 28.91 -3.20
CA ALA A 498 3.83 28.42 -4.57
C ALA A 498 3.74 29.55 -5.60
N LYS A 499 2.82 30.50 -5.44
CA LYS A 499 2.69 31.70 -6.32
C LYS A 499 3.94 32.57 -6.38
N LYS A 500 4.85 32.47 -5.43
CA LYS A 500 6.11 33.22 -5.41
C LYS A 500 7.24 32.49 -6.14
N GLN A 501 7.01 31.22 -6.50
CA GLN A 501 8.04 30.35 -7.07
C GLN A 501 8.01 30.38 -8.60
N PRO A 502 9.17 30.25 -9.25
CA PRO A 502 9.26 30.25 -10.72
C PRO A 502 8.47 29.14 -11.41
N PHE A 503 8.24 28.02 -10.71
CA PHE A 503 7.50 26.88 -11.28
C PHE A 503 5.99 27.09 -11.35
N PHE A 504 5.42 28.08 -10.64
CA PHE A 504 3.97 28.20 -10.44
C PHE A 504 3.18 28.30 -11.74
N ASP A 505 3.59 29.19 -12.66
CA ASP A 505 2.86 29.46 -13.90
C ASP A 505 2.85 28.28 -14.86
N ASN A 506 3.83 27.37 -14.75
CA ASN A 506 3.93 26.14 -15.54
C ASN A 506 3.64 24.90 -14.68
N THR A 507 2.66 24.97 -13.78
CA THR A 507 2.30 23.84 -12.90
C THR A 507 0.80 23.57 -12.94
N LEU A 508 0.46 22.30 -13.11
CA LEU A 508 -0.87 21.75 -12.89
C LEU A 508 -1.00 21.29 -11.43
N PHE A 509 -1.74 22.04 -10.62
CA PHE A 509 -2.12 21.63 -9.26
C PHE A 509 -3.42 20.85 -9.32
N VAL A 510 -3.45 19.68 -8.69
CA VAL A 510 -4.62 18.79 -8.64
C VAL A 510 -4.93 18.48 -7.18
N PHE A 511 -6.13 18.84 -6.75
CA PHE A 511 -6.59 18.61 -5.37
C PHE A 511 -7.69 17.56 -5.37
N ILE A 512 -7.54 16.54 -4.55
CA ILE A 512 -8.52 15.46 -4.40
C ILE A 512 -8.67 15.10 -2.92
N GLY A 513 -9.92 14.87 -2.46
CA GLY A 513 -10.14 14.16 -1.21
C GLY A 513 -9.82 12.68 -1.38
N ASP A 514 -9.06 12.09 -0.48
CA ASP A 514 -8.71 10.66 -0.57
C ASP A 514 -9.91 9.73 -0.31
N HIS A 515 -10.83 10.13 0.54
CA HIS A 515 -12.14 9.49 0.77
C HIS A 515 -13.06 10.38 1.63
N GLY A 516 -14.33 10.05 1.59
CA GLY A 516 -15.31 10.62 2.51
C GLY A 516 -15.52 9.75 3.77
N LEU A 517 -16.45 10.19 4.60
CA LEU A 517 -16.85 9.52 5.84
C LEU A 517 -18.39 9.43 5.90
N VAL A 518 -18.92 8.30 6.37
CA VAL A 518 -20.36 8.17 6.59
C VAL A 518 -20.79 9.09 7.73
N ARG A 519 -21.44 10.19 7.38
CA ARG A 519 -21.90 11.25 8.29
C ARG A 519 -23.16 11.94 7.76
N ASN A 520 -23.76 12.78 8.58
CA ASN A 520 -24.91 13.60 8.21
C ASN A 520 -24.51 14.67 7.19
N ALA A 521 -25.35 14.90 6.20
CA ALA A 521 -25.20 15.93 5.19
C ALA A 521 -26.57 16.53 4.81
N PRO A 522 -27.33 17.11 5.78
CA PRO A 522 -28.73 17.51 5.59
C PRO A 522 -28.93 18.66 4.60
N HIS A 523 -27.86 19.29 4.15
CA HIS A 523 -27.84 20.35 3.16
C HIS A 523 -27.65 19.83 1.72
N MET A 524 -27.39 18.52 1.56
CA MET A 524 -27.23 17.88 0.27
C MET A 524 -28.49 17.07 -0.10
N TYR A 525 -28.49 16.48 -1.30
CA TYR A 525 -29.56 15.58 -1.73
C TYR A 525 -29.69 14.39 -0.78
N PRO A 526 -30.92 13.88 -0.53
CA PRO A 526 -31.14 12.76 0.37
C PRO A 526 -30.30 11.51 0.08
N ALA A 527 -29.97 11.26 -1.19
CA ALA A 527 -29.12 10.15 -1.60
C ALA A 527 -27.72 10.17 -0.95
N GLU A 528 -27.16 11.34 -0.67
CA GLU A 528 -25.84 11.48 -0.05
C GLU A 528 -25.78 10.73 1.29
N GLU A 529 -26.77 10.94 2.15
CA GLU A 529 -26.85 10.24 3.44
C GLU A 529 -27.42 8.83 3.29
N LYS A 530 -28.58 8.73 2.64
CA LYS A 530 -29.38 7.51 2.61
C LYS A 530 -28.74 6.39 1.81
N LEU A 531 -28.03 6.73 0.74
CA LEU A 531 -27.26 5.78 -0.07
C LEU A 531 -25.76 5.79 0.27
N LEU A 532 -25.36 6.45 1.36
CA LEU A 532 -23.99 6.51 1.89
C LEU A 532 -22.98 7.08 0.88
N PHE A 533 -23.38 7.98 -0.02
CA PHE A 533 -22.47 8.63 -0.95
C PHE A 533 -21.45 9.49 -0.20
N THR A 534 -21.79 10.03 0.96
CA THR A 534 -20.87 10.74 1.86
C THR A 534 -19.56 10.00 2.14
N ARG A 535 -19.53 8.69 1.93
CA ARG A 535 -18.33 7.85 2.05
C ARG A 535 -17.37 7.98 0.87
N TYR A 536 -17.90 8.24 -0.32
CA TYR A 536 -17.22 8.15 -1.60
C TYR A 536 -17.07 9.51 -2.26
N HIS A 537 -17.99 10.43 -2.00
CA HIS A 537 -18.08 11.73 -2.66
C HIS A 537 -17.06 12.71 -2.07
N VAL A 538 -16.09 13.08 -2.89
CA VAL A 538 -14.99 14.00 -2.57
C VAL A 538 -14.85 15.04 -3.69
N PRO A 539 -14.25 16.21 -3.45
CA PRO A 539 -13.98 17.16 -4.53
C PRO A 539 -12.79 16.70 -5.37
N LEU A 540 -12.82 17.07 -6.65
CA LEU A 540 -11.67 17.07 -7.56
C LEU A 540 -11.55 18.45 -8.20
N VAL A 541 -10.39 19.09 -8.01
CA VAL A 541 -10.10 20.42 -8.55
C VAL A 541 -8.79 20.39 -9.31
N PHE A 542 -8.81 20.86 -10.57
CA PHE A 542 -7.62 21.17 -11.35
C PHE A 542 -7.41 22.67 -11.35
N TYR A 543 -6.24 23.12 -10.93
CA TYR A 543 -5.88 24.54 -10.88
C TYR A 543 -4.59 24.78 -11.63
N ALA A 544 -4.66 25.48 -12.76
CA ALA A 544 -3.53 25.85 -13.60
C ALA A 544 -3.89 27.11 -14.39
N PRO A 545 -3.72 28.34 -13.83
CA PRO A 545 -4.23 29.58 -14.43
C PRO A 545 -3.69 29.89 -15.84
N GLY A 546 -2.48 29.40 -16.17
CA GLY A 546 -1.89 29.53 -17.50
C GLY A 546 -2.38 28.51 -18.53
N MET A 547 -3.04 27.43 -18.09
CA MET A 547 -3.39 26.27 -18.92
C MET A 547 -4.90 26.03 -19.03
N LEU A 548 -5.65 26.29 -17.95
CA LEU A 548 -7.06 25.96 -17.80
C LEU A 548 -7.89 27.21 -17.52
N GLN A 549 -9.08 27.27 -18.12
CA GLN A 549 -10.08 28.27 -17.77
C GLN A 549 -11.00 27.72 -16.67
N PRO A 550 -11.45 28.56 -15.73
CA PRO A 550 -12.39 28.15 -14.69
C PRO A 550 -13.64 27.52 -15.28
N ALA A 551 -14.02 26.35 -14.75
CA ALA A 551 -15.22 25.62 -15.17
C ALA A 551 -15.74 24.72 -14.06
N VAL A 552 -17.04 24.40 -14.10
CA VAL A 552 -17.67 23.44 -13.21
C VAL A 552 -18.33 22.36 -14.05
N TYR A 553 -18.01 21.10 -13.75
CA TYR A 553 -18.57 19.93 -14.41
C TYR A 553 -19.42 19.12 -13.44
N ASP A 554 -20.66 18.81 -13.84
CA ASP A 554 -21.62 17.96 -13.10
C ASP A 554 -21.60 16.49 -13.53
N LYS A 555 -20.72 16.14 -14.46
CA LYS A 555 -20.56 14.76 -14.93
C LYS A 555 -19.93 13.86 -13.85
N VAL A 556 -20.39 12.60 -13.81
CA VAL A 556 -19.84 11.61 -12.90
C VAL A 556 -18.37 11.34 -13.25
N ALA A 557 -17.53 11.40 -12.25
CA ALA A 557 -16.10 11.14 -12.34
C ALA A 557 -15.66 10.19 -11.22
N SER A 558 -14.63 9.39 -11.48
CA SER A 558 -14.10 8.41 -10.53
C SER A 558 -12.61 8.60 -10.31
N GLU A 559 -12.12 8.19 -9.16
CA GLU A 559 -10.69 8.27 -8.83
C GLU A 559 -9.79 7.55 -9.85
N VAL A 560 -10.27 6.50 -10.51
CA VAL A 560 -9.53 5.83 -11.58
C VAL A 560 -9.27 6.75 -12.78
N ASP A 561 -10.12 7.76 -12.99
CA ASP A 561 -9.99 8.75 -14.09
C ASP A 561 -8.91 9.80 -13.83
N LEU A 562 -8.38 9.87 -12.60
CA LEU A 562 -7.45 10.90 -12.16
C LEU A 562 -6.18 10.94 -13.03
N MET A 563 -5.45 9.83 -13.09
CA MET A 563 -4.17 9.79 -13.81
C MET A 563 -4.31 9.92 -15.34
N PRO A 564 -5.29 9.26 -16.01
CA PRO A 564 -5.55 9.51 -17.41
C PRO A 564 -5.85 10.98 -17.72
N THR A 565 -6.58 11.68 -16.82
CA THR A 565 -6.90 13.11 -17.00
C THR A 565 -5.67 13.99 -16.82
N ILE A 566 -4.84 13.73 -15.81
CA ILE A 566 -3.57 14.45 -15.61
C ILE A 566 -2.67 14.27 -16.84
N ALA A 567 -2.48 13.03 -17.29
CA ALA A 567 -1.66 12.72 -18.47
C ALA A 567 -2.22 13.36 -19.74
N GLY A 568 -3.53 13.29 -19.97
CA GLY A 568 -4.19 13.93 -21.12
C GLY A 568 -4.06 15.46 -21.14
N LEU A 569 -3.89 16.11 -19.99
CA LEU A 569 -3.63 17.55 -19.88
C LEU A 569 -2.16 17.92 -20.09
N THR A 570 -1.22 17.04 -19.80
CA THR A 570 0.20 17.37 -19.64
C THR A 570 1.14 16.64 -20.62
N LEU A 571 0.76 15.46 -21.09
CA LEU A 571 1.58 14.66 -22.00
C LEU A 571 1.02 14.69 -23.43
N PRO A 572 1.90 14.69 -24.45
CA PRO A 572 1.45 14.59 -25.85
C PRO A 572 0.85 13.23 -26.16
N GLU A 573 1.40 12.18 -25.59
CA GLU A 573 0.97 10.78 -25.75
C GLU A 573 1.30 10.02 -24.48
N TYR A 574 0.45 9.04 -24.11
CA TYR A 574 0.70 8.15 -22.99
C TYR A 574 -0.01 6.80 -23.18
N ARG A 575 0.57 5.76 -22.58
CA ARG A 575 -0.02 4.43 -22.52
C ARG A 575 -0.91 4.31 -21.31
N ASN A 576 -2.16 3.92 -21.52
CA ASN A 576 -3.16 3.74 -20.48
C ASN A 576 -3.59 2.27 -20.41
N THR A 577 -3.19 1.57 -19.36
CA THR A 577 -3.65 0.21 -19.04
C THR A 577 -4.62 0.21 -17.86
N THR A 578 -5.02 1.37 -17.35
CA THR A 578 -5.89 1.53 -16.19
C THR A 578 -7.37 1.37 -16.54
N LEU A 579 -8.24 1.37 -15.54
CA LEU A 579 -9.69 1.40 -15.74
C LEU A 579 -10.26 2.83 -15.85
N GLY A 580 -9.39 3.82 -15.84
CA GLY A 580 -9.78 5.22 -15.96
C GLY A 580 -9.79 5.73 -17.39
N ARG A 581 -10.48 6.85 -17.60
CA ARG A 581 -10.63 7.56 -18.87
C ARG A 581 -10.46 9.05 -18.64
N ASP A 582 -9.86 9.75 -19.59
CA ASP A 582 -9.68 11.20 -19.50
C ASP A 582 -11.04 11.91 -19.33
N LEU A 583 -11.17 12.72 -18.30
CA LEU A 583 -12.39 13.48 -17.99
C LEU A 583 -12.67 14.60 -18.99
N PHE A 584 -11.66 15.08 -19.71
CA PHE A 584 -11.83 16.09 -20.74
C PHE A 584 -12.09 15.50 -22.13
N ASN A 585 -12.04 14.18 -22.29
CA ASN A 585 -12.39 13.52 -23.54
C ASN A 585 -13.93 13.38 -23.66
N PRO A 586 -14.59 14.13 -24.58
CA PRO A 586 -16.04 14.14 -24.69
C PRO A 586 -16.64 12.82 -25.21
N LYS A 587 -15.81 11.95 -25.81
CA LYS A 587 -16.24 10.62 -26.28
C LYS A 587 -16.94 9.80 -25.20
N PHE A 588 -16.62 10.04 -23.93
CA PHE A 588 -17.09 9.24 -22.80
C PHE A 588 -18.17 9.94 -21.97
N ASP A 589 -18.63 11.13 -22.31
CA ASP A 589 -19.49 11.94 -21.44
C ASP A 589 -20.88 11.35 -21.23
N ASP A 590 -21.42 10.63 -22.23
CA ASP A 590 -22.73 10.01 -22.15
C ASP A 590 -22.78 8.75 -21.28
N GLU A 591 -21.62 8.12 -21.00
CA GLU A 591 -21.55 6.84 -20.29
C GLU A 591 -20.44 6.85 -19.23
N ARG A 592 -20.64 7.65 -18.16
CA ARG A 592 -19.72 7.73 -17.03
C ARG A 592 -20.33 7.14 -15.78
N TYR A 593 -19.62 6.20 -15.17
CA TYR A 593 -19.98 5.56 -13.91
C TYR A 593 -18.78 5.51 -12.96
N ALA A 594 -19.05 5.73 -11.68
CA ALA A 594 -18.07 5.52 -10.61
C ALA A 594 -18.35 4.15 -9.96
N PHE A 595 -17.39 3.24 -10.10
CA PHE A 595 -17.41 1.97 -9.36
C PHE A 595 -17.19 2.23 -7.88
N THR A 596 -17.97 1.55 -7.02
CA THR A 596 -17.84 1.63 -5.57
C THR A 596 -17.86 0.26 -4.93
N ILE A 597 -17.10 0.11 -3.83
CA ILE A 597 -17.10 -1.10 -3.02
C ILE A 597 -17.16 -0.78 -1.52
N ARG A 598 -18.04 -1.47 -0.81
CA ARG A 598 -18.10 -1.47 0.65
C ARG A 598 -17.60 -2.82 1.17
N HIS A 599 -16.43 -2.85 1.75
CA HIS A 599 -15.76 -4.08 2.18
C HIS A 599 -16.32 -4.71 3.46
N GLN A 600 -16.98 -3.93 4.30
CA GLN A 600 -17.47 -4.37 5.62
C GLN A 600 -18.80 -5.10 5.50
N TYR A 601 -19.02 -6.11 6.35
CA TYR A 601 -20.29 -6.87 6.46
C TYR A 601 -20.69 -7.66 5.19
N GLY A 602 -19.71 -8.19 4.48
CA GLY A 602 -19.86 -8.79 3.16
C GLY A 602 -19.71 -7.73 2.06
N PRO A 603 -18.83 -7.95 1.08
CA PRO A 603 -18.55 -6.95 0.06
C PRO A 603 -19.83 -6.61 -0.74
N GLU A 604 -20.15 -5.31 -0.79
CA GLU A 604 -21.20 -4.77 -1.66
C GLU A 604 -20.54 -3.90 -2.72
N ILE A 605 -20.82 -4.16 -3.97
CA ILE A 605 -20.31 -3.42 -5.13
C ILE A 605 -21.42 -2.65 -5.82
N GLY A 606 -21.08 -1.58 -6.51
CA GLY A 606 -22.05 -0.75 -7.22
C GLY A 606 -21.45 0.18 -8.24
N LEU A 607 -22.31 0.75 -9.06
CA LEU A 607 -22.03 1.81 -10.03
C LEU A 607 -22.89 3.02 -9.71
N ILE A 608 -22.27 4.16 -9.47
CA ILE A 608 -22.93 5.46 -9.36
C ILE A 608 -22.90 6.10 -10.75
N GLY A 609 -24.07 6.33 -11.32
CA GLY A 609 -24.25 7.04 -12.58
C GLY A 609 -24.87 8.42 -12.38
N ARG A 610 -25.27 9.06 -13.49
CA ARG A 610 -25.89 10.38 -13.48
C ARG A 610 -27.19 10.41 -12.71
N ASP A 611 -28.10 9.45 -12.98
CA ASP A 611 -29.47 9.42 -12.46
C ASP A 611 -29.76 8.25 -11.53
N TYR A 612 -28.99 7.18 -11.68
CA TYR A 612 -29.20 5.93 -10.96
C TYR A 612 -27.94 5.43 -10.30
N VAL A 613 -28.08 4.75 -9.17
CA VAL A 613 -27.05 3.90 -8.57
C VAL A 613 -27.56 2.46 -8.54
N TYR A 614 -26.75 1.57 -9.09
CA TYR A 614 -26.99 0.13 -9.04
C TYR A 614 -26.03 -0.52 -8.03
N ARG A 615 -26.57 -1.42 -7.19
CA ARG A 615 -25.79 -2.10 -6.15
C ARG A 615 -26.21 -3.54 -5.97
N ARG A 616 -25.24 -4.37 -5.61
CA ARG A 616 -25.45 -5.74 -5.15
C ARG A 616 -24.30 -6.22 -4.27
N LYS A 617 -24.48 -7.38 -3.62
CA LYS A 617 -23.34 -8.05 -3.00
C LYS A 617 -22.41 -8.62 -4.08
N ALA A 618 -21.13 -8.82 -3.71
CA ALA A 618 -20.14 -9.41 -4.62
C ALA A 618 -20.50 -10.85 -5.06
N ASP A 619 -21.31 -11.57 -4.26
CA ASP A 619 -21.86 -12.90 -4.59
C ASP A 619 -23.04 -12.88 -5.56
N GLY A 620 -23.42 -11.72 -6.07
CA GLY A 620 -24.56 -11.53 -6.99
C GLY A 620 -25.92 -11.32 -6.32
N SER A 621 -26.01 -11.52 -5.01
CA SER A 621 -27.28 -11.37 -4.29
C SER A 621 -27.58 -9.91 -3.91
N GLY A 622 -28.84 -9.63 -3.58
CA GLY A 622 -29.26 -8.34 -3.03
C GLY A 622 -29.23 -7.19 -4.05
N ARG A 623 -29.58 -7.46 -5.32
CA ARG A 623 -29.64 -6.47 -6.40
C ARG A 623 -30.60 -5.33 -6.07
N ARG A 624 -30.18 -4.09 -6.27
CA ARG A 624 -30.96 -2.88 -6.00
C ARG A 624 -30.60 -1.78 -7.01
N LEU A 625 -31.62 -1.09 -7.49
CA LEU A 625 -31.50 0.12 -8.31
C LEU A 625 -32.18 1.28 -7.56
N HIS A 626 -31.49 2.38 -7.42
CA HIS A 626 -31.98 3.56 -6.73
C HIS A 626 -31.84 4.82 -7.60
N SER A 627 -32.75 5.78 -7.43
CA SER A 627 -32.59 7.11 -8.04
C SER A 627 -31.70 7.99 -7.17
N VAL A 628 -30.76 8.70 -7.79
CA VAL A 628 -29.86 9.66 -7.14
C VAL A 628 -30.64 10.91 -6.69
N TRP A 629 -31.66 11.30 -7.45
CA TRP A 629 -32.38 12.58 -7.29
C TRP A 629 -33.70 12.48 -6.52
N SER A 630 -34.08 11.28 -6.10
CA SER A 630 -35.35 11.06 -5.40
C SER A 630 -35.30 11.59 -3.98
N GLU A 631 -36.43 12.12 -3.50
CA GLU A 631 -36.63 12.44 -2.08
C GLU A 631 -36.70 11.17 -1.20
N THR A 632 -36.98 10.02 -1.81
CA THR A 632 -36.98 8.69 -1.19
C THR A 632 -36.02 7.75 -1.89
N PRO A 633 -34.70 8.02 -1.86
CA PRO A 633 -33.73 7.29 -2.68
C PRO A 633 -33.56 5.83 -2.26
N GLU A 634 -34.02 5.44 -1.07
CA GLU A 634 -33.98 4.07 -0.57
C GLU A 634 -34.98 3.13 -1.31
N LYS A 635 -35.95 3.69 -2.06
CA LYS A 635 -36.89 2.91 -2.88
C LYS A 635 -36.10 2.11 -3.93
N ASN A 636 -36.35 0.80 -3.99
CA ASN A 636 -35.73 -0.06 -4.97
C ASN A 636 -36.56 -0.07 -6.28
N LEU A 637 -35.96 0.43 -7.35
CA LEU A 637 -36.59 0.65 -8.65
C LEU A 637 -36.35 -0.49 -9.64
N LEU A 638 -35.82 -1.65 -9.23
CA LEU A 638 -35.51 -2.79 -10.11
C LEU A 638 -36.71 -3.23 -10.97
N ARG A 639 -37.92 -3.25 -10.38
CA ARG A 639 -39.13 -3.67 -11.08
C ARG A 639 -39.66 -2.61 -12.03
N GLU A 640 -39.37 -1.36 -11.74
CA GLU A 640 -39.86 -0.20 -12.51
C GLU A 640 -38.94 0.10 -13.71
N ASN A 641 -37.64 -0.24 -13.61
CA ASN A 641 -36.63 0.01 -14.65
C ASN A 641 -35.77 -1.24 -14.92
N PRO A 642 -36.35 -2.35 -15.38
CA PRO A 642 -35.64 -3.63 -15.54
C PRO A 642 -34.53 -3.57 -16.58
N GLU A 643 -34.72 -2.89 -17.71
CA GLU A 643 -33.71 -2.76 -18.76
C GLU A 643 -32.47 -1.99 -18.27
N LYS A 644 -32.69 -0.88 -17.57
CA LYS A 644 -31.60 -0.11 -16.99
C LYS A 644 -30.83 -0.90 -15.93
N ALA A 645 -31.57 -1.65 -15.10
CA ALA A 645 -30.97 -2.50 -14.09
C ALA A 645 -30.10 -3.61 -14.69
N GLU A 646 -30.55 -4.24 -15.79
CA GLU A 646 -29.80 -5.29 -16.48
C GLU A 646 -28.54 -4.73 -17.19
N SER A 647 -28.66 -3.58 -17.85
CA SER A 647 -27.51 -2.89 -18.45
C SER A 647 -26.44 -2.56 -17.40
N LEU A 648 -26.85 -2.05 -16.23
CA LEU A 648 -25.91 -1.72 -15.16
C LEU A 648 -25.32 -2.95 -14.46
N GLU A 649 -26.11 -4.06 -14.38
CA GLU A 649 -25.59 -5.33 -13.87
C GLU A 649 -24.49 -5.87 -14.78
N THR A 650 -24.72 -5.89 -16.09
CA THR A 650 -23.75 -6.36 -17.09
C THR A 650 -22.44 -5.57 -16.99
N LEU A 651 -22.53 -4.24 -16.94
CA LEU A 651 -21.34 -3.38 -16.78
C LEU A 651 -20.67 -3.58 -15.43
N LEU A 652 -21.43 -3.66 -14.33
CA LEU A 652 -20.87 -3.87 -12.98
C LEU A 652 -20.12 -5.21 -12.88
N GLN A 653 -20.70 -6.26 -13.48
CA GLN A 653 -20.05 -7.58 -13.53
C GLN A 653 -18.75 -7.51 -14.34
N ALA A 654 -18.81 -6.91 -15.54
CA ALA A 654 -17.64 -6.71 -16.39
C ALA A 654 -16.54 -5.94 -15.65
N TYR A 655 -16.90 -4.85 -14.98
CA TYR A 655 -15.98 -4.01 -14.21
C TYR A 655 -15.32 -4.82 -13.08
N TYR A 656 -16.14 -5.54 -12.29
CA TYR A 656 -15.64 -6.28 -11.12
C TYR A 656 -14.74 -7.47 -11.50
N GLU A 657 -15.10 -8.25 -12.54
CA GLU A 657 -14.27 -9.35 -13.03
C GLU A 657 -12.93 -8.82 -13.61
N THR A 658 -12.99 -7.72 -14.35
CA THR A 658 -11.80 -7.07 -14.90
C THR A 658 -10.85 -6.58 -13.78
N ILE A 659 -11.35 -5.92 -12.73
CA ILE A 659 -10.52 -5.51 -11.59
C ILE A 659 -9.82 -6.73 -10.98
N LYS A 660 -10.57 -7.80 -10.69
CA LYS A 660 -10.00 -9.01 -10.07
C LYS A 660 -8.89 -9.61 -10.92
N TYR A 661 -9.05 -9.61 -12.24
CA TYR A 661 -8.06 -10.11 -13.19
C TYR A 661 -6.84 -9.19 -13.26
N MET A 662 -7.04 -7.90 -13.49
CA MET A 662 -5.96 -6.92 -13.69
C MET A 662 -5.05 -6.77 -12.46
N ARG A 663 -5.55 -6.97 -11.25
CA ARG A 663 -4.72 -7.00 -10.04
C ARG A 663 -3.53 -7.98 -10.13
N PHE A 664 -3.62 -9.02 -10.99
CA PHE A 664 -2.59 -10.03 -11.18
C PHE A 664 -1.95 -10.00 -12.57
N HIS A 665 -2.51 -9.22 -13.51
CA HIS A 665 -2.17 -9.24 -14.93
C HIS A 665 -1.97 -7.83 -15.52
N ASN A 666 -1.61 -6.86 -14.70
CA ASN A 666 -1.23 -5.52 -15.13
C ASN A 666 0.12 -5.09 -14.53
N PRO A 667 1.19 -5.89 -14.71
CA PRO A 667 2.46 -5.60 -14.07
C PRO A 667 3.10 -4.34 -14.68
N LYS A 668 3.97 -3.72 -13.90
CA LYS A 668 4.96 -2.77 -14.40
C LYS A 668 5.79 -3.47 -15.49
N LEU A 669 6.04 -2.80 -16.59
CA LEU A 669 6.87 -3.31 -17.70
C LEU A 669 8.34 -3.25 -17.34
#